data_a5f0d44168082db7e30ddd67d468dd58
#
_entry.id   a5f0d44168082db7e30ddd67d468dd58
#
_cell.length_a   1.000
_cell.length_b   1.000
_cell.length_c   1.000
_cell.angle_alpha   90.00
_cell.angle_beta   90.00
_cell.angle_gamma   90.00
#
_symmetry.space_group_name_H-M   'P 1'
#
loop_
_entity.id
_entity.type
_entity.pdbx_description
1 polymer ?
#
loop_
_entity_poly.entity_id
_entity_poly.type
_entity_poly.pdbx_seq_one_letter_code
_entity_poly.pdbx_strand_id
1 'polypeptide(L)'
;MGPKPDPGEPIVGRDAELARLFRAVDSVSDDPVLMLAGDAGTGKSALLERAVRRAEAGGARALRAEGSESESNLAFSALHQLLRPVPAAVDGLPAKQRAALRDAFGEGPAASGPDLMLVGVAVLSLLSGMGDQQPVLVVLDDAQWFDRASLDVLAFAARRLDGEPVTMLIGARGGDHLPGFDRQVPVLTLGPLDDAAANQLLDLQPTRPTGRTRSRILDQAGRNPLALVELTRAAWAPDTAAGLASAGPLPLTDRLERIFAARLDDLPASTTRALLLLAAMDSADSMIAVSAGLPRAEDAAWLPAERAGLVRRTGRDVRFRHPLVRSAVYHAASLNAQREAHLALADMLRDEPDRRAWHLAAACPQPDAAVSAELEWTAARARRRGGHAAAAQALQRAAELAPRREDSARLLVEAASAAVFTGDIAWVEELVATARTRTDDATLLASAAVQAGRLAVLTVRHTVVFSRLADAAEQLAASQPAAALDLVAGAAVVRFYSGVDTQRHRIQDILRRLPANDSHAGLRTWVRAVSDPFDDRNQLVRLLPQLIAEAEARPERLISVGIMAWLLDETPQAVRAFDTALDRWELQGALPEGLGGAIGWAYVERGLWEQAREACARTTAVGRAAGLDHAVACAATVDATVLALQGDTSTARTRAEDALMLIDPLESRSVAVYARRALGAAAAAEGAYEAAYGQLRLIFTADGAPVHYHSSYPALADLAAAAVRCGRHEEAGAIVERSASALADNASPRLRALISRARGLLSDPEDAEPHFRAALADPVLEYWPFERAQTLLDLAEWLRRRRRIAEARGPLTEALEIFRRLGARPWIERARAESRAAGLDITDAAPDALAELTPQQQQIVRLAARGLTNRAIGEKLFLSPRTVSSHLYRSFPKLGITARSQLRDLMEPPLATATHQE
;
A
#
# COMPACT_ATOMS: atom_id res chain seq x y z
N MET A 1 -23.27 -20.38 -2.02
CA MET A 1 -22.66 -21.73 -2.00
C MET A 1 -23.50 -22.67 -2.83
N GLY A 2 -22.95 -23.25 -3.93
CA GLY A 2 -23.62 -24.37 -4.61
C GLY A 2 -23.96 -25.44 -3.57
N PRO A 3 -24.85 -26.41 -3.87
CA PRO A 3 -25.09 -27.47 -2.95
C PRO A 3 -23.74 -28.05 -2.57
N LYS A 4 -23.35 -27.90 -1.27
CA LYS A 4 -22.20 -28.66 -0.79
C LYS A 4 -22.55 -30.10 -1.13
N PRO A 5 -21.77 -30.78 -1.99
CA PRO A 5 -22.07 -32.15 -2.31
C PRO A 5 -22.20 -32.94 -1.00
N ASP A 6 -23.19 -33.83 -0.95
CA ASP A 6 -23.33 -34.78 0.16
C ASP A 6 -21.94 -35.37 0.44
N PRO A 7 -21.56 -35.69 1.69
CA PRO A 7 -20.19 -36.16 2.01
C PRO A 7 -19.67 -37.30 1.14
N GLY A 8 -20.51 -37.93 0.35
CA GLY A 8 -20.20 -39.01 -0.58
C GLY A 8 -20.41 -38.71 -2.08
N GLU A 9 -20.96 -37.55 -2.48
CA GLU A 9 -21.17 -37.26 -3.91
C GLU A 9 -19.84 -37.02 -4.66
N PRO A 10 -19.58 -37.72 -5.76
CA PRO A 10 -18.39 -37.55 -6.56
C PRO A 10 -18.41 -36.15 -7.22
N ILE A 11 -17.30 -35.42 -7.15
CA ILE A 11 -17.09 -34.24 -7.98
C ILE A 11 -16.69 -34.73 -9.37
N VAL A 12 -17.52 -34.50 -10.36
CA VAL A 12 -17.36 -35.00 -11.71
C VAL A 12 -16.50 -34.07 -12.54
N GLY A 13 -15.50 -34.62 -13.28
CA GLY A 13 -14.72 -33.90 -14.27
C GLY A 13 -13.79 -32.84 -13.72
N ARG A 14 -13.32 -32.98 -12.49
CA ARG A 14 -12.41 -32.05 -11.79
C ARG A 14 -11.23 -32.75 -11.12
N ASP A 15 -10.80 -33.87 -11.68
CA ASP A 15 -9.74 -34.70 -11.07
C ASP A 15 -8.39 -33.96 -11.07
N ALA A 16 -8.08 -33.20 -12.13
CA ALA A 16 -6.85 -32.46 -12.25
C ALA A 16 -6.79 -31.28 -11.24
N GLU A 17 -7.90 -30.57 -11.10
CA GLU A 17 -8.04 -29.45 -10.15
C GLU A 17 -7.98 -29.97 -8.70
N LEU A 18 -8.66 -31.09 -8.39
CA LEU A 18 -8.59 -31.75 -7.08
C LEU A 18 -7.17 -32.19 -6.76
N ALA A 19 -6.48 -32.82 -7.71
CA ALA A 19 -5.09 -33.21 -7.52
C ALA A 19 -4.16 -32.02 -7.26
N ARG A 20 -4.39 -30.87 -7.88
CA ARG A 20 -3.62 -29.64 -7.64
C ARG A 20 -3.90 -29.07 -6.24
N LEU A 21 -5.17 -29.04 -5.83
CA LEU A 21 -5.58 -28.60 -4.49
C LEU A 21 -5.04 -29.52 -3.40
N PHE A 22 -5.09 -30.85 -3.58
CA PHE A 22 -4.59 -31.79 -2.60
C PHE A 22 -3.07 -31.68 -2.44
N ARG A 23 -2.35 -31.47 -3.53
CA ARG A 23 -0.89 -31.19 -3.45
C ARG A 23 -0.60 -29.93 -2.64
N ALA A 24 -1.38 -28.87 -2.81
CA ALA A 24 -1.20 -27.65 -2.02
C ALA A 24 -1.49 -27.85 -0.53
N VAL A 25 -2.42 -28.74 -0.20
CA VAL A 25 -2.85 -29.03 1.18
C VAL A 25 -1.93 -30.07 1.87
N ASP A 26 -1.48 -31.10 1.14
CA ASP A 26 -0.73 -32.23 1.71
C ASP A 26 0.78 -31.96 1.90
N SER A 27 1.32 -30.95 1.23
CA SER A 27 2.74 -30.61 1.30
C SER A 27 2.94 -29.21 1.89
N VAL A 28 4.04 -29.01 2.64
CA VAL A 28 4.60 -27.67 2.83
C VAL A 28 5.11 -27.25 1.45
N SER A 29 4.21 -26.66 0.66
CA SER A 29 4.36 -26.41 -0.77
C SER A 29 5.23 -25.19 -1.01
N ASP A 30 5.96 -25.19 -2.15
CA ASP A 30 6.62 -23.99 -2.69
C ASP A 30 5.61 -22.88 -3.03
N ASP A 31 4.31 -23.21 -3.16
CA ASP A 31 3.20 -22.29 -3.40
C ASP A 31 2.20 -22.34 -2.22
N PRO A 32 2.39 -21.61 -1.13
CA PRO A 32 1.49 -21.63 0.03
C PRO A 32 0.12 -20.98 -0.24
N VAL A 33 -0.03 -20.27 -1.35
CA VAL A 33 -1.27 -19.57 -1.73
C VAL A 33 -1.71 -20.02 -3.12
N LEU A 34 -3.00 -20.38 -3.26
CA LEU A 34 -3.57 -20.79 -4.54
C LEU A 34 -4.97 -20.17 -4.71
N MET A 35 -5.22 -19.55 -5.87
CA MET A 35 -6.51 -18.96 -6.21
C MET A 35 -7.29 -19.86 -7.18
N LEU A 36 -8.56 -20.11 -6.89
CA LEU A 36 -9.53 -20.74 -7.77
C LEU A 36 -10.41 -19.66 -8.41
N ALA A 37 -10.24 -19.43 -9.69
CA ALA A 37 -11.02 -18.46 -10.46
C ALA A 37 -12.02 -19.17 -11.37
N GLY A 38 -13.24 -18.64 -11.47
CA GLY A 38 -14.26 -19.20 -12.38
C GLY A 38 -15.62 -18.58 -12.16
N ASP A 39 -16.50 -18.73 -13.15
CA ASP A 39 -17.86 -18.18 -13.11
C ASP A 39 -18.72 -18.76 -11.98
N ALA A 40 -19.86 -18.10 -11.71
CA ALA A 40 -20.84 -18.59 -10.75
C ALA A 40 -21.31 -19.99 -11.14
N GLY A 41 -21.33 -20.91 -10.17
CA GLY A 41 -21.82 -22.26 -10.39
C GLY A 41 -20.82 -23.25 -11.01
N THR A 42 -19.56 -22.86 -11.26
CA THR A 42 -18.50 -23.74 -11.81
C THR A 42 -17.97 -24.77 -10.83
N GLY A 43 -18.34 -24.68 -9.54
CA GLY A 43 -17.97 -25.66 -8.51
C GLY A 43 -16.83 -25.26 -7.60
N LYS A 44 -16.41 -23.97 -7.55
CA LYS A 44 -15.33 -23.45 -6.67
C LYS A 44 -15.50 -23.89 -5.21
N SER A 45 -16.65 -23.56 -4.62
CA SER A 45 -16.95 -23.89 -3.21
C SER A 45 -16.95 -25.38 -2.93
N ALA A 46 -17.37 -26.22 -3.91
CA ALA A 46 -17.34 -27.67 -3.79
C ALA A 46 -15.90 -28.22 -3.74
N LEU A 47 -15.02 -27.65 -4.57
CA LEU A 47 -13.59 -27.98 -4.58
C LEU A 47 -12.90 -27.54 -3.30
N LEU A 48 -13.17 -26.32 -2.84
CA LEU A 48 -12.63 -25.78 -1.58
C LEU A 48 -13.08 -26.66 -0.39
N GLU A 49 -14.34 -27.08 -0.34
CA GLU A 49 -14.85 -27.97 0.71
C GLU A 49 -14.14 -29.34 0.71
N ARG A 50 -13.83 -29.90 -0.49
CA ARG A 50 -13.03 -31.12 -0.59
C ARG A 50 -11.61 -30.94 -0.08
N ALA A 51 -10.99 -29.83 -0.40
CA ALA A 51 -9.67 -29.49 0.11
C ALA A 51 -9.68 -29.37 1.64
N VAL A 52 -10.72 -28.73 2.21
CA VAL A 52 -10.87 -28.63 3.66
C VAL A 52 -10.99 -30.00 4.32
N ARG A 53 -11.85 -30.86 3.81
CA ARG A 53 -11.99 -32.25 4.37
C ARG A 53 -10.69 -33.02 4.28
N ARG A 54 -9.94 -32.85 3.20
CA ARG A 54 -8.62 -33.48 3.05
C ARG A 54 -7.65 -32.99 4.10
N ALA A 55 -7.61 -31.67 4.32
CA ALA A 55 -6.75 -31.05 5.32
C ALA A 55 -7.10 -31.50 6.75
N GLU A 56 -8.40 -31.46 7.09
CA GLU A 56 -8.89 -31.88 8.42
C GLU A 56 -8.61 -33.37 8.68
N ALA A 57 -8.79 -34.22 7.67
CA ALA A 57 -8.42 -35.64 7.77
C ALA A 57 -6.92 -35.85 7.93
N GLY A 58 -6.09 -34.95 7.41
CA GLY A 58 -4.63 -34.90 7.63
C GLY A 58 -4.19 -34.25 8.96
N GLY A 59 -5.15 -33.87 9.83
CA GLY A 59 -4.87 -33.21 11.12
C GLY A 59 -4.62 -31.69 11.03
N ALA A 60 -4.91 -31.06 9.90
CA ALA A 60 -4.80 -29.61 9.78
C ALA A 60 -6.02 -28.89 10.36
N ARG A 61 -5.82 -27.67 10.85
CA ARG A 61 -6.88 -26.79 11.31
C ARG A 61 -7.37 -25.89 10.17
N ALA A 62 -8.65 -25.96 9.83
CA ALA A 62 -9.25 -25.11 8.83
C ALA A 62 -9.83 -23.82 9.44
N LEU A 63 -9.43 -22.66 8.92
CA LEU A 63 -10.02 -21.35 9.15
C LEU A 63 -10.74 -20.91 7.88
N ARG A 64 -11.98 -20.44 8.00
CA ARG A 64 -12.84 -20.14 6.84
C ARG A 64 -13.45 -18.78 6.95
N ALA A 65 -13.44 -18.05 5.82
CA ALA A 65 -14.26 -16.86 5.63
C ALA A 65 -14.99 -16.97 4.29
N GLU A 66 -16.23 -16.49 4.24
CA GLU A 66 -17.08 -16.49 3.06
C GLU A 66 -17.55 -15.06 2.79
N GLY A 67 -17.31 -14.57 1.58
CA GLY A 67 -17.70 -13.22 1.17
C GLY A 67 -19.20 -13.05 1.00
N SER A 68 -19.72 -11.95 1.50
CA SER A 68 -21.12 -11.53 1.29
C SER A 68 -21.13 -10.11 0.71
N GLU A 69 -21.91 -9.92 -0.36
CA GLU A 69 -22.04 -8.61 -1.02
C GLU A 69 -22.46 -7.52 -0.04
N SER A 70 -23.32 -7.82 0.91
CA SER A 70 -23.81 -6.90 1.93
C SER A 70 -22.77 -6.54 3.00
N GLU A 71 -21.74 -7.38 3.20
CA GLU A 71 -20.64 -7.12 4.14
C GLU A 71 -19.42 -6.47 3.49
N SER A 72 -19.38 -6.37 2.16
CA SER A 72 -18.25 -5.75 1.43
C SER A 72 -17.98 -4.30 1.88
N ASN A 73 -18.97 -3.65 2.47
CA ASN A 73 -18.92 -2.28 2.98
C ASN A 73 -18.58 -2.17 4.48
N LEU A 74 -18.38 -3.29 5.17
CA LEU A 74 -18.04 -3.32 6.60
C LEU A 74 -16.55 -3.62 6.79
N ALA A 75 -15.78 -2.63 7.24
CA ALA A 75 -14.34 -2.78 7.41
C ALA A 75 -13.99 -3.93 8.36
N PHE A 76 -13.07 -4.80 7.93
CA PHE A 76 -12.58 -5.98 8.64
C PHE A 76 -13.61 -7.09 8.90
N SER A 77 -14.76 -7.09 8.21
CA SER A 77 -15.81 -8.12 8.39
C SER A 77 -15.30 -9.51 8.06
N ALA A 78 -14.64 -9.69 6.92
CA ALA A 78 -14.10 -10.98 6.51
C ALA A 78 -12.96 -11.46 7.41
N LEU A 79 -12.11 -10.56 7.88
CA LEU A 79 -11.04 -10.88 8.84
C LEU A 79 -11.61 -11.29 10.20
N HIS A 80 -12.62 -10.57 10.69
CA HIS A 80 -13.32 -10.93 11.94
C HIS A 80 -13.96 -12.31 11.84
N GLN A 81 -14.65 -12.61 10.73
CA GLN A 81 -15.24 -13.92 10.47
C GLN A 81 -14.16 -15.03 10.50
N LEU A 82 -13.03 -14.80 9.86
CA LEU A 82 -11.91 -15.76 9.79
C LEU A 82 -11.34 -16.09 11.18
N LEU A 83 -11.15 -15.06 12.03
CA LEU A 83 -10.46 -15.20 13.31
C LEU A 83 -11.39 -15.46 14.50
N ARG A 84 -12.69 -15.30 14.36
CA ARG A 84 -13.69 -15.58 15.38
C ARG A 84 -13.59 -16.97 16.02
N PRO A 85 -13.24 -18.07 15.28
CA PRO A 85 -13.09 -19.40 15.88
C PRO A 85 -11.85 -19.58 16.77
N VAL A 86 -10.94 -18.59 16.83
CA VAL A 86 -9.63 -18.70 17.48
C VAL A 86 -9.30 -17.59 18.48
N PRO A 87 -10.20 -17.21 19.39
CA PRO A 87 -9.98 -16.08 20.30
C PRO A 87 -8.77 -16.30 21.22
N ALA A 88 -8.51 -17.53 21.66
CA ALA A 88 -7.36 -17.85 22.50
C ALA A 88 -6.02 -17.63 21.76
N ALA A 89 -5.97 -17.81 20.45
CA ALA A 89 -4.78 -17.52 19.66
C ALA A 89 -4.56 -16.01 19.52
N VAL A 90 -5.62 -15.22 19.41
CA VAL A 90 -5.57 -13.74 19.42
C VAL A 90 -5.06 -13.25 20.78
N ASP A 91 -5.52 -13.83 21.89
CA ASP A 91 -5.07 -13.47 23.24
C ASP A 91 -3.60 -13.81 23.48
N GLY A 92 -3.07 -14.79 22.77
CA GLY A 92 -1.66 -15.19 22.81
C GLY A 92 -0.70 -14.28 22.07
N LEU A 93 -1.20 -13.32 21.27
CA LEU A 93 -0.37 -12.38 20.54
C LEU A 93 0.35 -11.38 21.48
N PRO A 94 1.50 -10.82 21.05
CA PRO A 94 2.14 -9.69 21.68
C PRO A 94 1.16 -8.53 21.92
N ALA A 95 1.34 -7.79 23.01
CA ALA A 95 0.35 -6.80 23.45
C ALA A 95 -0.01 -5.75 22.37
N LYS A 96 0.98 -5.26 21.62
CA LYS A 96 0.75 -4.29 20.52
C LYS A 96 -0.04 -4.90 19.36
N GLN A 97 0.31 -6.13 18.94
CA GLN A 97 -0.37 -6.83 17.84
C GLN A 97 -1.81 -7.19 18.23
N ARG A 98 -2.01 -7.66 19.48
CA ARG A 98 -3.34 -7.95 20.01
C ARG A 98 -4.20 -6.69 20.10
N ALA A 99 -3.63 -5.57 20.55
CA ALA A 99 -4.34 -4.30 20.60
C ALA A 99 -4.77 -3.85 19.20
N ALA A 100 -3.86 -3.86 18.22
CA ALA A 100 -4.18 -3.46 16.85
C ALA A 100 -5.29 -4.32 16.23
N LEU A 101 -5.29 -5.64 16.48
CA LEU A 101 -6.32 -6.53 15.96
C LEU A 101 -7.67 -6.29 16.64
N ARG A 102 -7.70 -6.05 17.97
CA ARG A 102 -8.91 -5.67 18.70
C ARG A 102 -9.44 -4.30 18.28
N ASP A 103 -8.56 -3.34 18.03
CA ASP A 103 -8.94 -2.02 17.50
C ASP A 103 -9.57 -2.14 16.10
N ALA A 104 -9.04 -3.02 15.24
CA ALA A 104 -9.62 -3.32 13.93
C ALA A 104 -11.04 -3.90 14.05
N PHE A 105 -11.30 -4.71 15.08
CA PHE A 105 -12.61 -5.27 15.35
C PHE A 105 -13.54 -4.34 16.15
N GLY A 106 -13.06 -3.16 16.54
CA GLY A 106 -13.86 -2.18 17.29
C GLY A 106 -13.95 -2.44 18.78
N GLU A 107 -13.12 -3.32 19.34
CA GLU A 107 -13.09 -3.67 20.78
C GLU A 107 -12.12 -2.79 21.59
N GLY A 108 -11.35 -1.91 20.94
CA GLY A 108 -10.35 -1.05 21.58
C GLY A 108 -10.86 0.34 21.97
N PRO A 109 -10.08 1.09 22.79
CA PRO A 109 -10.42 2.46 23.14
C PRO A 109 -10.44 3.34 21.89
N ALA A 110 -11.47 4.17 21.74
CA ALA A 110 -11.82 4.96 20.54
C ALA A 110 -10.78 6.00 20.07
N ALA A 111 -9.55 5.97 20.53
CA ALA A 111 -8.57 7.05 20.38
C ALA A 111 -7.60 6.91 19.19
N SER A 112 -7.37 5.70 18.67
CA SER A 112 -6.41 5.48 17.57
C SER A 112 -6.95 4.44 16.59
N GLY A 113 -6.89 4.71 15.30
CA GLY A 113 -7.21 3.72 14.26
C GLY A 113 -6.15 2.60 14.23
N PRO A 114 -6.53 1.35 13.85
CA PRO A 114 -5.56 0.28 13.74
C PRO A 114 -4.56 0.56 12.61
N ASP A 115 -3.29 0.35 12.89
CA ASP A 115 -2.25 0.27 11.88
C ASP A 115 -2.46 -0.99 11.04
N LEU A 116 -2.88 -0.83 9.76
CA LEU A 116 -3.11 -1.94 8.83
C LEU A 116 -1.90 -2.88 8.70
N MET A 117 -0.69 -2.33 8.76
CA MET A 117 0.54 -3.11 8.71
C MET A 117 0.69 -3.93 10.01
N LEU A 118 0.41 -3.34 11.16
CA LEU A 118 0.48 -4.04 12.44
C LEU A 118 -0.61 -5.11 12.56
N VAL A 119 -1.81 -4.85 12.02
CA VAL A 119 -2.87 -5.87 11.87
C VAL A 119 -2.41 -7.00 10.96
N GLY A 120 -1.78 -6.68 9.81
CA GLY A 120 -1.21 -7.67 8.90
C GLY A 120 -0.13 -8.54 9.56
N VAL A 121 0.76 -7.92 10.34
CA VAL A 121 1.78 -8.63 11.14
C VAL A 121 1.12 -9.48 12.23
N ALA A 122 0.08 -8.97 12.89
CA ALA A 122 -0.66 -9.73 13.90
C ALA A 122 -1.29 -11.00 13.32
N VAL A 123 -1.93 -10.89 12.14
CA VAL A 123 -2.51 -12.04 11.43
C VAL A 123 -1.43 -13.03 11.00
N LEU A 124 -0.32 -12.56 10.44
CA LEU A 124 0.80 -13.43 10.09
C LEU A 124 1.35 -14.15 11.33
N SER A 125 1.62 -13.43 12.42
CA SER A 125 2.12 -14.02 13.67
C SER A 125 1.14 -15.04 14.26
N LEU A 126 -0.16 -14.77 14.16
CA LEU A 126 -1.21 -15.67 14.62
C LEU A 126 -1.22 -16.96 13.79
N LEU A 127 -1.23 -16.84 12.46
CA LEU A 127 -1.24 -18.00 11.55
C LEU A 127 0.04 -18.84 11.72
N SER A 128 1.22 -18.21 11.78
CA SER A 128 2.48 -18.89 12.03
C SER A 128 2.49 -19.61 13.38
N GLY A 129 2.06 -18.93 14.45
CA GLY A 129 2.03 -19.52 15.81
C GLY A 129 1.02 -20.68 15.93
N MET A 130 -0.06 -20.66 15.17
CA MET A 130 -0.98 -21.78 15.05
C MET A 130 -0.34 -22.91 14.22
N GLY A 131 0.34 -22.55 13.12
CA GLY A 131 1.08 -23.44 12.24
C GLY A 131 2.15 -24.25 12.95
N ASP A 132 2.82 -23.65 13.93
CA ASP A 132 3.82 -24.33 14.79
C ASP A 132 3.21 -25.47 15.64
N GLN A 133 1.90 -25.41 15.92
CA GLN A 133 1.20 -26.45 16.69
C GLN A 133 0.62 -27.52 15.79
N GLN A 134 -0.02 -27.14 14.70
CA GLN A 134 -0.59 -28.02 13.69
C GLN A 134 -0.74 -27.26 12.36
N PRO A 135 -0.66 -27.92 11.18
CA PRO A 135 -0.85 -27.26 9.89
C PRO A 135 -2.16 -26.48 9.84
N VAL A 136 -2.14 -25.31 9.22
CA VAL A 136 -3.31 -24.42 9.10
C VAL A 136 -3.72 -24.29 7.65
N LEU A 137 -4.99 -24.52 7.34
CA LEU A 137 -5.61 -24.22 6.07
C LEU A 137 -6.53 -22.99 6.20
N VAL A 138 -6.20 -21.92 5.53
CA VAL A 138 -7.04 -20.72 5.39
C VAL A 138 -7.84 -20.84 4.10
N VAL A 139 -9.16 -20.71 4.19
CA VAL A 139 -10.06 -20.76 3.02
C VAL A 139 -10.88 -19.49 2.95
N LEU A 140 -10.73 -18.78 1.85
CA LEU A 140 -11.41 -17.54 1.53
C LEU A 140 -12.34 -17.82 0.34
N ASP A 141 -13.63 -18.01 0.57
CA ASP A 141 -14.60 -18.29 -0.50
C ASP A 141 -15.35 -17.03 -0.89
N ASP A 142 -15.65 -16.87 -2.18
CA ASP A 142 -16.29 -15.68 -2.76
C ASP A 142 -15.56 -14.36 -2.37
N ALA A 143 -14.22 -14.39 -2.44
CA ALA A 143 -13.35 -13.31 -1.98
C ALA A 143 -13.57 -11.96 -2.70
N GLN A 144 -14.22 -11.94 -3.87
CA GLN A 144 -14.64 -10.71 -4.55
C GLN A 144 -15.63 -9.85 -3.71
N TRP A 145 -16.26 -10.43 -2.69
CA TRP A 145 -17.18 -9.75 -1.78
C TRP A 145 -16.53 -9.40 -0.42
N PHE A 146 -15.24 -9.62 -0.27
CA PHE A 146 -14.54 -9.22 0.96
C PHE A 146 -14.35 -7.69 1.00
N ASP A 147 -14.43 -7.14 2.19
CA ASP A 147 -14.09 -5.74 2.40
C ASP A 147 -12.61 -5.47 2.12
N ARG A 148 -12.32 -4.27 1.65
CA ARG A 148 -10.99 -3.89 1.21
C ARG A 148 -9.93 -4.02 2.31
N ALA A 149 -10.26 -3.67 3.55
CA ALA A 149 -9.31 -3.72 4.66
C ALA A 149 -8.91 -5.16 4.99
N SER A 150 -9.88 -6.11 4.97
CA SER A 150 -9.59 -7.54 5.11
C SER A 150 -8.71 -8.06 3.98
N LEU A 151 -9.00 -7.70 2.71
CA LEU A 151 -8.17 -8.11 1.57
C LEU A 151 -6.74 -7.63 1.68
N ASP A 152 -6.52 -6.37 2.06
CA ASP A 152 -5.18 -5.80 2.21
C ASP A 152 -4.36 -6.53 3.30
N VAL A 153 -4.98 -6.84 4.44
CA VAL A 153 -4.36 -7.59 5.55
C VAL A 153 -4.05 -9.03 5.13
N LEU A 154 -5.00 -9.72 4.50
CA LEU A 154 -4.83 -11.10 4.06
C LEU A 154 -3.78 -11.21 2.94
N ALA A 155 -3.75 -10.26 2.01
CA ALA A 155 -2.73 -10.20 0.97
C ALA A 155 -1.33 -9.91 1.56
N PHE A 156 -1.24 -9.08 2.60
CA PHE A 156 0.02 -8.87 3.33
C PHE A 156 0.53 -10.17 3.96
N ALA A 157 -0.35 -10.93 4.62
CA ALA A 157 -0.01 -12.22 5.22
C ALA A 157 0.37 -13.24 4.13
N ALA A 158 -0.43 -13.38 3.07
CA ALA A 158 -0.24 -14.31 1.97
C ALA A 158 1.17 -14.23 1.34
N ARG A 159 1.68 -13.02 1.12
CA ARG A 159 3.04 -12.80 0.58
C ARG A 159 4.19 -13.22 1.51
N ARG A 160 3.89 -13.64 2.74
CA ARG A 160 4.88 -13.97 3.78
C ARG A 160 4.69 -15.36 4.38
N LEU A 161 3.82 -16.17 3.78
CA LEU A 161 3.57 -17.54 4.21
C LEU A 161 4.64 -18.55 3.73
N ASP A 162 5.58 -18.11 2.91
CA ASP A 162 6.64 -18.99 2.40
C ASP A 162 7.46 -19.61 3.56
N GLY A 163 7.52 -20.93 3.58
CA GLY A 163 8.16 -21.68 4.66
C GLY A 163 7.36 -21.83 5.96
N GLU A 164 6.14 -21.28 6.03
CA GLU A 164 5.22 -21.48 7.15
C GLU A 164 4.31 -22.70 6.89
N PRO A 165 3.90 -23.47 7.92
CA PRO A 165 2.96 -24.58 7.76
C PRO A 165 1.52 -24.06 7.65
N VAL A 166 1.29 -23.11 6.75
CA VAL A 166 0.03 -22.44 6.47
C VAL A 166 -0.23 -22.46 4.98
N THR A 167 -1.38 -22.97 4.57
CA THR A 167 -1.84 -22.93 3.18
C THR A 167 -3.06 -22.02 3.07
N MET A 168 -3.11 -21.17 2.05
CA MET A 168 -4.25 -20.28 1.78
C MET A 168 -4.88 -20.60 0.43
N LEU A 169 -6.16 -20.97 0.43
CA LEU A 169 -6.97 -21.20 -0.76
C LEU A 169 -8.01 -20.11 -0.92
N ILE A 170 -8.06 -19.51 -2.10
CA ILE A 170 -8.93 -18.36 -2.39
C ILE A 170 -9.88 -18.72 -3.53
N GLY A 171 -11.19 -18.62 -3.30
CA GLY A 171 -12.22 -18.71 -4.34
C GLY A 171 -12.68 -17.34 -4.78
N ALA A 172 -12.62 -17.05 -6.09
CA ALA A 172 -13.06 -15.77 -6.64
C ALA A 172 -13.77 -15.96 -7.99
N ARG A 173 -14.57 -14.96 -8.45
CA ARG A 173 -15.12 -14.97 -9.79
C ARG A 173 -14.02 -14.74 -10.82
N GLY A 174 -14.13 -15.42 -11.97
CA GLY A 174 -13.24 -15.21 -13.10
C GLY A 174 -13.41 -13.81 -13.67
N GLY A 175 -12.30 -13.06 -13.80
CA GLY A 175 -12.31 -11.68 -14.30
C GLY A 175 -12.42 -10.59 -13.24
N ASP A 176 -12.79 -10.92 -12.01
CA ASP A 176 -12.80 -9.93 -10.92
C ASP A 176 -11.39 -9.67 -10.40
N HIS A 177 -11.08 -8.39 -10.24
CA HIS A 177 -9.81 -7.95 -9.69
C HIS A 177 -9.83 -8.11 -8.16
N LEU A 178 -8.93 -8.94 -7.60
CA LEU A 178 -8.74 -9.04 -6.16
C LEU A 178 -7.54 -8.20 -5.73
N PRO A 179 -7.78 -7.03 -5.14
CA PRO A 179 -6.70 -6.15 -4.74
C PRO A 179 -5.69 -6.84 -3.81
N GLY A 180 -4.40 -6.71 -4.19
CA GLY A 180 -3.30 -7.27 -3.43
C GLY A 180 -2.90 -8.71 -3.76
N PHE A 181 -3.72 -9.44 -4.55
CA PHE A 181 -3.47 -10.83 -4.96
C PHE A 181 -3.10 -10.99 -6.46
N ASP A 182 -3.02 -9.91 -7.24
CA ASP A 182 -3.03 -9.94 -8.71
C ASP A 182 -1.75 -10.41 -9.39
N ARG A 183 -0.59 -10.34 -8.76
CA ARG A 183 0.69 -10.47 -9.48
C ARG A 183 1.59 -11.64 -9.07
N GLN A 184 1.25 -12.42 -8.04
CA GLN A 184 2.14 -13.49 -7.54
C GLN A 184 1.42 -14.75 -7.07
N VAL A 185 0.10 -14.80 -7.13
CA VAL A 185 -0.66 -15.97 -6.68
C VAL A 185 -0.95 -16.85 -7.88
N PRO A 186 -0.57 -18.15 -7.85
CA PRO A 186 -0.95 -19.11 -8.86
C PRO A 186 -2.46 -19.22 -8.98
N VAL A 187 -3.00 -19.09 -10.21
CA VAL A 187 -4.43 -19.13 -10.47
C VAL A 187 -4.79 -20.45 -11.15
N LEU A 188 -5.76 -21.16 -10.57
CA LEU A 188 -6.41 -22.33 -11.15
C LEU A 188 -7.76 -21.90 -11.72
N THR A 189 -7.86 -21.78 -13.04
CA THR A 189 -9.10 -21.33 -13.70
C THR A 189 -10.04 -22.50 -13.93
N LEU A 190 -11.28 -22.38 -13.42
CA LEU A 190 -12.35 -23.36 -13.60
C LEU A 190 -13.25 -22.97 -14.78
N GLY A 191 -13.11 -23.65 -15.87
CA GLY A 191 -14.01 -23.54 -17.03
C GLY A 191 -15.27 -24.39 -16.89
N PRO A 192 -16.15 -24.41 -17.95
CA PRO A 192 -17.23 -25.37 -18.06
C PRO A 192 -16.72 -26.83 -17.97
N LEU A 193 -17.60 -27.76 -17.63
CA LEU A 193 -17.28 -29.19 -17.72
C LEU A 193 -17.07 -29.61 -19.19
N ASP A 194 -16.28 -30.63 -19.43
CA ASP A 194 -16.26 -31.27 -20.73
C ASP A 194 -17.57 -32.05 -20.98
N ASP A 195 -17.77 -32.50 -22.21
CA ASP A 195 -19.00 -33.19 -22.60
C ASP A 195 -19.23 -34.53 -21.85
N ALA A 196 -18.16 -35.25 -21.55
CA ALA A 196 -18.21 -36.51 -20.82
C ALA A 196 -18.64 -36.28 -19.37
N ALA A 197 -18.01 -35.32 -18.70
CA ALA A 197 -18.30 -34.94 -17.32
C ALA A 197 -19.70 -34.33 -17.17
N ALA A 198 -20.12 -33.49 -18.11
CA ALA A 198 -21.46 -32.91 -18.12
C ALA A 198 -22.55 -34.01 -18.26
N ASN A 199 -22.32 -34.96 -19.15
CA ASN A 199 -23.20 -36.12 -19.31
C ASN A 199 -23.20 -37.01 -18.05
N GLN A 200 -22.07 -37.28 -17.48
CA GLN A 200 -21.94 -38.06 -16.23
C GLN A 200 -22.71 -37.38 -15.07
N LEU A 201 -22.61 -36.05 -14.97
CA LEU A 201 -23.32 -35.28 -13.94
C LEU A 201 -24.84 -35.41 -14.09
N LEU A 202 -25.36 -35.38 -15.33
CA LEU A 202 -26.76 -35.62 -15.60
C LEU A 202 -27.20 -37.05 -15.26
N ASP A 203 -26.34 -38.04 -15.47
CA ASP A 203 -26.63 -39.47 -15.14
C ASP A 203 -26.68 -39.72 -13.63
N LEU A 204 -26.03 -38.89 -12.84
CA LEU A 204 -26.08 -38.95 -11.37
C LEU A 204 -27.30 -38.26 -10.78
N GLN A 205 -28.10 -37.53 -11.58
CA GLN A 205 -29.32 -36.91 -11.04
C GLN A 205 -30.41 -37.93 -10.75
N PRO A 206 -31.23 -37.70 -9.69
CA PRO A 206 -32.34 -38.61 -9.34
C PRO A 206 -33.28 -38.87 -10.51
N THR A 207 -33.53 -37.84 -11.31
CA THR A 207 -34.32 -37.90 -12.54
C THR A 207 -33.37 -37.74 -13.73
N ARG A 208 -33.09 -38.82 -14.44
CA ARG A 208 -32.14 -38.82 -15.56
C ARG A 208 -32.81 -38.27 -16.82
N PRO A 209 -32.40 -37.10 -17.35
CA PRO A 209 -32.97 -36.57 -18.58
C PRO A 209 -32.49 -37.43 -19.79
N THR A 210 -33.37 -37.69 -20.75
CA THR A 210 -33.08 -38.45 -21.96
C THR A 210 -33.53 -37.71 -23.20
N GLY A 211 -33.03 -38.11 -24.39
CA GLY A 211 -33.44 -37.60 -25.68
C GLY A 211 -33.34 -36.09 -25.83
N ARG A 212 -34.35 -35.43 -26.38
CA ARG A 212 -34.40 -33.97 -26.63
C ARG A 212 -34.28 -33.14 -25.37
N THR A 213 -34.82 -33.60 -24.26
CA THR A 213 -34.71 -32.89 -22.97
C THR A 213 -33.25 -32.80 -22.52
N ARG A 214 -32.52 -33.90 -22.60
CA ARG A 214 -31.10 -33.94 -22.26
C ARG A 214 -30.27 -32.96 -23.13
N SER A 215 -30.45 -33.02 -24.46
CA SER A 215 -29.72 -32.12 -25.37
C SER A 215 -30.01 -30.65 -25.06
N ARG A 216 -31.29 -30.30 -24.81
CA ARG A 216 -31.68 -28.93 -24.44
C ARG A 216 -31.06 -28.47 -23.11
N ILE A 217 -31.02 -29.34 -22.11
CA ILE A 217 -30.36 -29.01 -20.83
C ILE A 217 -28.88 -28.75 -21.02
N LEU A 218 -28.18 -29.61 -21.78
CA LEU A 218 -26.76 -29.41 -22.08
C LEU A 218 -26.47 -28.11 -22.81
N ASP A 219 -27.26 -27.79 -23.84
CA ASP A 219 -27.14 -26.56 -24.61
C ASP A 219 -27.44 -25.32 -23.76
N GLN A 220 -28.50 -25.35 -22.97
CA GLN A 220 -28.92 -24.20 -22.14
C GLN A 220 -28.03 -23.98 -20.91
N ALA A 221 -27.50 -25.06 -20.32
CA ALA A 221 -26.58 -24.97 -19.18
C ALA A 221 -25.18 -24.48 -19.57
N GLY A 222 -24.82 -24.55 -20.87
CA GLY A 222 -23.44 -24.23 -21.27
C GLY A 222 -22.39 -25.07 -20.53
N ARG A 223 -22.77 -26.29 -20.13
CA ARG A 223 -21.95 -27.23 -19.33
C ARG A 223 -21.53 -26.67 -17.93
N ASN A 224 -22.25 -25.67 -17.43
CA ASN A 224 -22.08 -25.21 -16.05
C ASN A 224 -22.70 -26.21 -15.07
N PRO A 225 -21.96 -26.72 -14.07
CA PRO A 225 -22.45 -27.77 -13.14
C PRO A 225 -23.76 -27.43 -12.43
N LEU A 226 -23.85 -26.20 -11.89
CA LEU A 226 -25.06 -25.76 -11.19
C LEU A 226 -26.27 -25.72 -12.13
N ALA A 227 -26.07 -25.16 -13.32
CA ALA A 227 -27.14 -25.05 -14.31
C ALA A 227 -27.61 -26.43 -14.79
N LEU A 228 -26.73 -27.39 -14.98
CA LEU A 228 -27.07 -28.78 -15.31
C LEU A 228 -28.00 -29.38 -14.25
N VAL A 229 -27.67 -29.24 -12.97
CA VAL A 229 -28.48 -29.77 -11.85
C VAL A 229 -29.81 -29.06 -11.75
N GLU A 230 -29.85 -27.71 -11.80
CA GLU A 230 -31.05 -26.94 -11.57
C GLU A 230 -32.03 -26.99 -12.76
N LEU A 231 -31.54 -27.00 -14.01
CA LEU A 231 -32.38 -27.20 -15.19
C LEU A 231 -32.95 -28.62 -15.24
N THR A 232 -32.18 -29.61 -14.79
CA THR A 232 -32.73 -31.01 -14.67
C THR A 232 -33.86 -31.05 -13.67
N ARG A 233 -33.73 -30.44 -12.49
CA ARG A 233 -34.81 -30.36 -11.50
C ARG A 233 -36.04 -29.64 -12.05
N ALA A 234 -35.85 -28.51 -12.73
CA ALA A 234 -36.91 -27.69 -13.29
C ALA A 234 -37.69 -28.44 -14.43
N ALA A 235 -37.00 -29.28 -15.20
CA ALA A 235 -37.61 -30.01 -16.30
C ALA A 235 -38.67 -31.02 -15.85
N TRP A 236 -38.72 -31.40 -14.57
CA TRP A 236 -39.70 -32.35 -13.99
C TRP A 236 -40.70 -31.72 -13.02
N ALA A 237 -40.64 -30.39 -12.81
CA ALA A 237 -41.68 -29.70 -12.04
C ALA A 237 -42.96 -29.53 -12.88
N PRO A 238 -44.20 -29.84 -12.33
CA PRO A 238 -45.44 -29.93 -13.13
C PRO A 238 -45.80 -28.65 -13.90
N ASP A 239 -45.45 -27.46 -13.40
CA ASP A 239 -45.84 -26.17 -13.99
C ASP A 239 -44.74 -25.46 -14.78
N THR A 240 -43.49 -25.92 -14.73
CA THR A 240 -42.33 -25.23 -15.34
C THR A 240 -41.95 -25.78 -16.73
N ALA A 241 -42.49 -26.90 -17.16
CA ALA A 241 -42.20 -27.48 -18.47
C ALA A 241 -42.59 -26.53 -19.65
N ALA A 242 -43.59 -25.67 -19.48
CA ALA A 242 -43.99 -24.65 -20.45
C ALA A 242 -43.07 -23.42 -20.40
N GLY A 243 -42.48 -23.08 -19.26
CA GLY A 243 -41.56 -21.91 -19.09
C GLY A 243 -40.18 -22.08 -19.74
N LEU A 244 -39.66 -23.32 -19.79
CA LEU A 244 -38.40 -23.63 -20.49
C LEU A 244 -38.51 -23.48 -22.01
N ALA A 245 -39.76 -23.50 -22.56
CA ALA A 245 -40.00 -23.36 -24.01
C ALA A 245 -39.96 -21.90 -24.50
N SER A 246 -40.16 -20.92 -23.62
CA SER A 246 -40.44 -19.51 -23.98
C SER A 246 -39.31 -18.54 -23.72
N ALA A 247 -38.16 -18.95 -23.16
CA ALA A 247 -37.06 -18.04 -22.83
C ALA A 247 -36.16 -17.78 -24.02
N GLY A 248 -36.17 -16.55 -24.56
CA GLY A 248 -35.15 -16.02 -25.44
C GLY A 248 -33.75 -16.05 -24.80
N PRO A 249 -32.69 -15.54 -25.47
CA PRO A 249 -31.30 -15.59 -24.99
C PRO A 249 -31.09 -14.65 -23.80
N LEU A 250 -31.37 -15.12 -22.58
CA LEU A 250 -31.05 -14.45 -21.33
C LEU A 250 -29.69 -14.95 -20.78
N PRO A 251 -29.00 -14.14 -20.02
CA PRO A 251 -27.84 -14.59 -19.25
C PRO A 251 -28.22 -15.81 -18.37
N LEU A 252 -27.26 -16.71 -18.18
CA LEU A 252 -27.51 -17.95 -17.41
C LEU A 252 -27.96 -17.65 -15.98
N THR A 253 -27.41 -16.59 -15.38
CA THR A 253 -27.75 -16.12 -14.02
C THR A 253 -29.23 -15.77 -13.88
N ASP A 254 -29.76 -14.98 -14.82
CA ASP A 254 -31.17 -14.54 -14.82
C ASP A 254 -32.15 -15.71 -15.02
N ARG A 255 -31.72 -16.75 -15.74
CA ARG A 255 -32.53 -17.98 -15.91
C ARG A 255 -32.59 -18.75 -14.62
N LEU A 256 -31.49 -18.90 -13.92
CA LEU A 256 -31.40 -19.61 -12.64
C LEU A 256 -32.20 -18.87 -11.55
N GLU A 257 -32.09 -17.55 -11.50
CA GLU A 257 -32.85 -16.72 -10.56
C GLU A 257 -34.36 -16.89 -10.76
N ARG A 258 -34.84 -16.93 -12.03
CA ARG A 258 -36.25 -17.20 -12.32
C ARG A 258 -36.71 -18.59 -11.90
N ILE A 259 -35.87 -19.62 -12.09
CA ILE A 259 -36.18 -20.98 -11.63
C ILE A 259 -36.30 -21.03 -10.11
N PHE A 260 -35.45 -20.30 -9.40
CA PHE A 260 -35.53 -20.22 -7.94
C PHE A 260 -36.74 -19.40 -7.48
N ALA A 261 -37.02 -18.26 -8.14
CA ALA A 261 -38.18 -17.42 -7.84
C ALA A 261 -39.51 -18.19 -8.00
N ALA A 262 -39.68 -18.96 -9.06
CA ALA A 262 -40.90 -19.78 -9.27
C ALA A 262 -41.16 -20.81 -8.16
N ARG A 263 -40.15 -21.20 -7.39
CA ARG A 263 -40.31 -22.11 -6.24
C ARG A 263 -40.82 -21.40 -4.98
N LEU A 264 -40.82 -20.07 -4.97
CA LEU A 264 -41.30 -19.28 -3.83
C LEU A 264 -42.83 -19.22 -3.78
N ASP A 265 -43.49 -19.28 -4.94
CA ASP A 265 -44.92 -19.13 -5.08
C ASP A 265 -45.70 -20.25 -4.35
N ASP A 266 -45.08 -21.44 -4.25
CA ASP A 266 -45.67 -22.60 -3.59
C ASP A 266 -45.40 -22.68 -2.08
N LEU A 267 -44.66 -21.69 -1.51
CA LEU A 267 -44.26 -21.74 -0.11
C LEU A 267 -45.28 -21.01 0.81
N PRO A 268 -45.45 -21.49 2.05
CA PRO A 268 -46.23 -20.77 3.06
C PRO A 268 -45.66 -19.36 3.30
N ALA A 269 -46.54 -18.37 3.51
CA ALA A 269 -46.14 -16.98 3.74
C ALA A 269 -45.16 -16.80 4.89
N SER A 270 -45.21 -17.61 5.95
CA SER A 270 -44.25 -17.61 7.05
C SER A 270 -42.88 -18.06 6.61
N THR A 271 -42.80 -19.06 5.71
CA THR A 271 -41.54 -19.55 5.15
C THR A 271 -40.94 -18.50 4.20
N THR A 272 -41.73 -17.90 3.33
CA THR A 272 -41.28 -16.86 2.40
C THR A 272 -40.75 -15.61 3.15
N ARG A 273 -41.45 -15.22 4.24
CA ARG A 273 -40.98 -14.12 5.11
C ARG A 273 -39.67 -14.46 5.80
N ALA A 274 -39.52 -15.67 6.32
CA ALA A 274 -38.27 -16.11 6.94
C ALA A 274 -37.09 -16.16 5.93
N LEU A 275 -37.36 -16.63 4.70
CA LEU A 275 -36.38 -16.61 3.61
C LEU A 275 -35.98 -15.18 3.24
N LEU A 276 -36.93 -14.24 3.18
CA LEU A 276 -36.63 -12.83 2.86
C LEU A 276 -35.78 -12.16 3.95
N LEU A 277 -36.11 -12.40 5.23
CA LEU A 277 -35.27 -11.93 6.34
C LEU A 277 -33.86 -12.50 6.25
N LEU A 278 -33.75 -13.82 5.98
CA LEU A 278 -32.43 -14.46 5.78
C LEU A 278 -31.71 -13.91 4.55
N ALA A 279 -32.40 -13.55 3.47
CA ALA A 279 -31.83 -12.97 2.27
C ALA A 279 -31.35 -11.52 2.48
N ALA A 280 -32.09 -10.76 3.28
CA ALA A 280 -31.75 -9.38 3.62
C ALA A 280 -30.68 -9.27 4.73
N MET A 281 -30.43 -10.35 5.48
CA MET A 281 -29.36 -10.41 6.48
C MET A 281 -27.98 -10.40 5.81
N ASP A 282 -27.01 -9.83 6.51
CA ASP A 282 -25.62 -9.84 6.06
C ASP A 282 -25.04 -11.22 6.30
N SER A 283 -24.37 -11.72 7.02
CA SER A 283 -23.86 -13.07 7.08
C SER A 283 -24.57 -13.94 8.13
N ALA A 284 -24.23 -15.22 8.09
CA ALA A 284 -24.78 -16.29 8.93
C ALA A 284 -24.40 -16.15 10.41
N ASP A 285 -24.68 -15.02 11.04
CA ASP A 285 -24.60 -14.92 12.49
C ASP A 285 -25.84 -15.55 13.11
N SER A 286 -25.75 -16.82 13.48
CA SER A 286 -26.83 -17.62 14.08
C SER A 286 -27.41 -16.95 15.35
N MET A 287 -26.66 -16.12 16.05
CA MET A 287 -27.11 -15.34 17.20
C MET A 287 -28.06 -14.22 16.80
N ILE A 288 -27.78 -13.51 15.70
CA ILE A 288 -28.66 -12.47 15.15
C ILE A 288 -29.95 -13.11 14.63
N ALA A 289 -29.84 -14.23 13.90
CA ALA A 289 -31.03 -14.94 13.39
C ALA A 289 -32.01 -15.39 14.48
N VAL A 290 -31.51 -15.78 15.64
CA VAL A 290 -32.34 -16.19 16.79
C VAL A 290 -33.01 -15.00 17.44
N SER A 291 -32.33 -13.86 17.57
CA SER A 291 -32.92 -12.61 18.11
C SER A 291 -33.82 -11.92 17.10
N ALA A 292 -33.64 -12.16 15.79
CA ALA A 292 -34.33 -11.51 14.68
C ALA A 292 -35.79 -11.99 14.47
N GLY A 293 -36.33 -12.87 15.31
CA GLY A 293 -37.64 -13.42 15.08
C GLY A 293 -37.71 -14.40 13.89
N LEU A 294 -36.50 -14.83 13.41
CA LEU A 294 -36.43 -15.98 12.51
C LEU A 294 -36.76 -17.25 13.28
N PRO A 295 -37.50 -18.21 12.66
CA PRO A 295 -37.69 -19.54 13.22
C PRO A 295 -36.29 -20.14 13.52
N ARG A 296 -36.17 -20.83 14.64
CA ARG A 296 -34.94 -21.59 14.95
C ARG A 296 -34.69 -22.62 13.84
N ALA A 297 -33.43 -22.98 13.61
CA ALA A 297 -33.05 -23.93 12.57
C ALA A 297 -33.82 -25.28 12.72
N GLU A 298 -34.23 -25.63 13.96
CA GLU A 298 -34.95 -26.84 14.31
C GLU A 298 -36.46 -26.70 13.98
N ASP A 299 -36.98 -25.49 13.76
CA ASP A 299 -38.43 -25.27 13.52
C ASP A 299 -38.91 -25.87 12.20
N ALA A 300 -40.11 -26.41 12.23
CA ALA A 300 -40.76 -26.98 11.05
C ALA A 300 -41.02 -25.93 9.95
N ALA A 301 -40.95 -24.64 10.27
CA ALA A 301 -41.12 -23.53 9.31
C ALA A 301 -40.11 -23.57 8.16
N TRP A 302 -38.93 -24.15 8.35
CA TRP A 302 -37.91 -24.29 7.30
C TRP A 302 -38.11 -25.52 6.41
N LEU A 303 -38.91 -26.49 6.80
CA LEU A 303 -39.10 -27.74 6.03
C LEU A 303 -39.60 -27.51 4.59
N PRO A 304 -40.56 -26.60 4.32
CA PRO A 304 -40.95 -26.31 2.94
C PRO A 304 -39.79 -25.76 2.08
N ALA A 305 -39.00 -24.84 2.61
CA ALA A 305 -37.85 -24.25 1.90
C ALA A 305 -36.73 -25.28 1.70
N GLU A 306 -36.52 -26.19 2.65
CA GLU A 306 -35.53 -27.25 2.54
C GLU A 306 -35.95 -28.29 1.49
N ARG A 307 -37.26 -28.68 1.47
CA ARG A 307 -37.83 -29.58 0.45
C ARG A 307 -37.77 -28.98 -0.95
N ALA A 308 -38.02 -27.67 -1.06
CA ALA A 308 -37.86 -26.92 -2.31
C ALA A 308 -36.39 -26.77 -2.75
N GLY A 309 -35.44 -27.18 -1.92
CA GLY A 309 -33.99 -27.10 -2.23
C GLY A 309 -33.41 -25.70 -2.16
N LEU A 310 -34.07 -24.74 -1.47
CA LEU A 310 -33.65 -23.36 -1.36
C LEU A 310 -32.65 -23.14 -0.22
N VAL A 311 -32.88 -23.83 0.91
CA VAL A 311 -32.00 -23.73 2.09
C VAL A 311 -31.48 -25.10 2.53
N ARG A 312 -30.46 -25.09 3.34
CA ARG A 312 -29.90 -26.26 4.05
C ARG A 312 -29.80 -25.92 5.53
N ARG A 313 -30.17 -26.84 6.37
CA ARG A 313 -30.03 -26.78 7.82
C ARG A 313 -28.84 -27.61 8.25
N THR A 314 -27.97 -27.04 9.09
CA THR A 314 -26.81 -27.74 9.64
C THR A 314 -26.66 -27.35 11.13
N GLY A 315 -27.08 -28.26 12.01
CA GLY A 315 -27.10 -27.93 13.44
C GLY A 315 -28.08 -26.78 13.72
N ARG A 316 -27.54 -25.68 14.22
CA ARG A 316 -28.28 -24.46 14.55
C ARG A 316 -28.39 -23.45 13.40
N ASP A 317 -27.69 -23.70 12.27
CA ASP A 317 -27.59 -22.75 11.16
C ASP A 317 -28.55 -23.10 10.02
N VAL A 318 -29.16 -22.07 9.44
CA VAL A 318 -29.91 -22.14 8.18
C VAL A 318 -29.18 -21.27 7.15
N ARG A 319 -28.87 -21.87 6.00
CA ARG A 319 -28.16 -21.18 4.92
C ARG A 319 -28.81 -21.43 3.59
N PHE A 320 -28.73 -20.46 2.68
CA PHE A 320 -29.11 -20.69 1.29
C PHE A 320 -28.20 -21.74 0.66
N ARG A 321 -28.75 -22.55 -0.22
CA ARG A 321 -27.93 -23.53 -0.96
C ARG A 321 -27.01 -22.91 -1.97
N HIS A 322 -27.35 -21.71 -2.48
CA HIS A 322 -26.55 -21.00 -3.47
C HIS A 322 -26.79 -19.48 -3.35
N PRO A 323 -25.80 -18.62 -3.61
CA PRO A 323 -26.00 -17.16 -3.63
C PRO A 323 -27.11 -16.69 -4.57
N LEU A 324 -27.28 -17.33 -5.72
CA LEU A 324 -28.39 -17.04 -6.65
C LEU A 324 -29.78 -17.30 -6.06
N VAL A 325 -29.91 -18.21 -5.12
CA VAL A 325 -31.19 -18.42 -4.39
C VAL A 325 -31.47 -17.23 -3.48
N ARG A 326 -30.43 -16.72 -2.79
CA ARG A 326 -30.54 -15.50 -1.99
C ARG A 326 -30.97 -14.31 -2.84
N SER A 327 -30.29 -14.09 -3.98
CA SER A 327 -30.64 -13.05 -4.95
C SER A 327 -32.10 -13.21 -5.45
N ALA A 328 -32.48 -14.41 -5.87
CA ALA A 328 -33.81 -14.69 -6.34
C ALA A 328 -34.90 -14.43 -5.27
N VAL A 329 -34.69 -14.86 -4.03
CA VAL A 329 -35.61 -14.59 -2.91
C VAL A 329 -35.75 -13.09 -2.65
N TYR A 330 -34.64 -12.35 -2.65
CA TYR A 330 -34.64 -10.92 -2.38
C TYR A 330 -35.37 -10.14 -3.49
N HIS A 331 -35.01 -10.40 -4.76
CA HIS A 331 -35.55 -9.64 -5.91
C HIS A 331 -36.99 -10.07 -6.29
N ALA A 332 -37.42 -11.27 -5.96
CA ALA A 332 -38.82 -11.68 -6.14
C ALA A 332 -39.78 -11.01 -5.13
N ALA A 333 -39.26 -10.55 -3.99
CA ALA A 333 -40.08 -9.89 -2.98
C ALA A 333 -40.43 -8.46 -3.42
N SER A 334 -41.66 -8.02 -3.05
CA SER A 334 -42.08 -6.65 -3.29
C SER A 334 -41.20 -5.66 -2.53
N LEU A 335 -41.06 -4.44 -3.07
CA LEU A 335 -40.27 -3.36 -2.43
C LEU A 335 -40.73 -3.09 -1.00
N ASN A 336 -42.05 -3.22 -0.72
CA ASN A 336 -42.55 -3.03 0.63
C ASN A 336 -42.13 -4.18 1.57
N ALA A 337 -42.14 -5.41 1.11
CA ALA A 337 -41.67 -6.55 1.88
C ALA A 337 -40.15 -6.47 2.16
N GLN A 338 -39.35 -6.05 1.19
CA GLN A 338 -37.90 -5.81 1.36
C GLN A 338 -37.67 -4.74 2.43
N ARG A 339 -38.40 -3.62 2.35
CA ARG A 339 -38.35 -2.54 3.33
C ARG A 339 -38.70 -3.01 4.73
N GLU A 340 -39.80 -3.73 4.89
CA GLU A 340 -40.20 -4.30 6.19
C GLU A 340 -39.14 -5.24 6.77
N ALA A 341 -38.50 -6.06 5.92
CA ALA A 341 -37.39 -6.93 6.33
C ALA A 341 -36.18 -6.14 6.86
N HIS A 342 -35.76 -5.12 6.13
CA HIS A 342 -34.65 -4.27 6.57
C HIS A 342 -34.96 -3.48 7.84
N LEU A 343 -36.17 -2.95 8.00
CA LEU A 343 -36.56 -2.28 9.25
C LEU A 343 -36.57 -3.23 10.43
N ALA A 344 -37.07 -4.44 10.25
CA ALA A 344 -37.05 -5.48 11.28
C ALA A 344 -35.58 -5.80 11.70
N LEU A 345 -34.68 -5.95 10.74
CA LEU A 345 -33.25 -6.18 11.00
C LEU A 345 -32.60 -4.98 11.71
N ALA A 346 -32.89 -3.75 11.28
CA ALA A 346 -32.36 -2.55 11.93
C ALA A 346 -32.82 -2.41 13.40
N ASP A 347 -34.05 -2.83 13.72
CA ASP A 347 -34.56 -2.80 15.10
C ASP A 347 -33.86 -3.82 16.00
N MET A 348 -33.38 -4.91 15.45
CA MET A 348 -32.66 -5.95 16.18
C MET A 348 -31.17 -5.65 16.35
N LEU A 349 -30.58 -4.91 15.41
CA LEU A 349 -29.16 -4.55 15.39
C LEU A 349 -28.87 -3.24 16.17
N ARG A 350 -29.59 -2.97 17.27
CA ARG A 350 -29.40 -1.73 18.05
C ARG A 350 -28.01 -1.63 18.64
N ASP A 351 -27.39 -2.74 18.97
CA ASP A 351 -26.05 -2.81 19.54
C ASP A 351 -24.95 -2.86 18.45
N GLU A 352 -25.34 -2.95 17.17
CA GLU A 352 -24.43 -2.96 16.02
C GLU A 352 -24.70 -1.75 15.11
N PRO A 353 -24.26 -0.54 15.48
CA PRO A 353 -24.69 0.69 14.83
C PRO A 353 -24.29 0.78 13.35
N ASP A 354 -23.19 0.14 12.92
CA ASP A 354 -22.77 0.16 11.53
C ASP A 354 -23.71 -0.68 10.65
N ARG A 355 -24.04 -1.90 11.05
CA ARG A 355 -24.97 -2.75 10.32
C ARG A 355 -26.38 -2.17 10.32
N ARG A 356 -26.80 -1.65 11.48
CA ARG A 356 -28.09 -0.96 11.61
C ARG A 356 -28.24 0.18 10.61
N ALA A 357 -27.23 1.04 10.46
CA ALA A 357 -27.25 2.15 9.52
C ALA A 357 -27.44 1.70 8.07
N TRP A 358 -26.76 0.62 7.64
CA TRP A 358 -26.95 0.06 6.30
C TRP A 358 -28.35 -0.51 6.07
N HIS A 359 -28.94 -1.19 7.06
CA HIS A 359 -30.32 -1.67 6.94
C HIS A 359 -31.32 -0.52 6.91
N LEU A 360 -31.14 0.55 7.71
CA LEU A 360 -31.97 1.74 7.62
C LEU A 360 -31.85 2.39 6.24
N ALA A 361 -30.64 2.48 5.69
CA ALA A 361 -30.40 3.02 4.36
C ALA A 361 -31.04 2.19 3.25
N ALA A 362 -31.01 0.87 3.37
CA ALA A 362 -31.70 -0.03 2.42
C ALA A 362 -33.23 0.06 2.52
N ALA A 363 -33.77 0.32 3.71
CA ALA A 363 -35.21 0.53 3.91
C ALA A 363 -35.73 1.91 3.50
N CYS A 364 -34.84 2.86 3.18
CA CYS A 364 -35.18 4.26 2.97
C CYS A 364 -35.42 4.54 1.47
N PRO A 365 -36.69 4.75 1.02
CA PRO A 365 -37.01 5.00 -0.39
C PRO A 365 -36.81 6.45 -0.81
N GLN A 366 -36.68 7.36 0.14
CA GLN A 366 -36.57 8.81 -0.08
C GLN A 366 -35.47 9.39 0.83
N PRO A 367 -34.90 10.55 0.50
CA PRO A 367 -33.93 11.22 1.33
C PRO A 367 -34.39 11.40 2.78
N ASP A 368 -33.54 11.03 3.74
CA ASP A 368 -33.80 11.09 5.19
C ASP A 368 -32.53 11.57 5.92
N ALA A 369 -32.65 12.71 6.60
CA ALA A 369 -31.52 13.33 7.29
C ALA A 369 -31.00 12.50 8.47
N ALA A 370 -31.86 11.75 9.16
CA ALA A 370 -31.45 10.93 10.30
C ALA A 370 -30.64 9.71 9.81
N VAL A 371 -31.11 9.05 8.74
CA VAL A 371 -30.40 7.90 8.13
C VAL A 371 -29.08 8.36 7.51
N SER A 372 -29.06 9.52 6.84
CA SER A 372 -27.84 10.12 6.32
C SER A 372 -26.82 10.37 7.43
N ALA A 373 -27.23 10.92 8.56
CA ALA A 373 -26.35 11.15 9.72
C ALA A 373 -25.83 9.84 10.34
N GLU A 374 -26.64 8.79 10.43
CA GLU A 374 -26.19 7.47 10.91
C GLU A 374 -25.09 6.89 10.03
N LEU A 375 -25.21 7.01 8.69
CA LEU A 375 -24.16 6.60 7.75
C LEU A 375 -22.89 7.46 7.85
N GLU A 376 -23.03 8.77 8.09
CA GLU A 376 -21.88 9.66 8.33
C GLU A 376 -21.11 9.24 9.59
N TRP A 377 -21.80 8.86 10.67
CA TRP A 377 -21.17 8.28 11.87
C TRP A 377 -20.51 6.92 11.58
N THR A 378 -21.14 6.08 10.75
CA THR A 378 -20.55 4.81 10.29
C THR A 378 -19.23 5.05 9.54
N ALA A 379 -19.22 6.03 8.63
CA ALA A 379 -18.00 6.42 7.92
C ALA A 379 -16.91 6.91 8.86
N ALA A 380 -17.26 7.71 9.88
CA ALA A 380 -16.30 8.17 10.87
C ALA A 380 -15.70 7.01 11.67
N ARG A 381 -16.51 5.99 12.04
CA ARG A 381 -16.02 4.77 12.69
C ARG A 381 -15.13 3.94 11.76
N ALA A 382 -15.51 3.78 10.49
CA ALA A 382 -14.73 3.06 9.48
C ALA A 382 -13.37 3.74 9.26
N ARG A 383 -13.31 5.08 9.13
CA ARG A 383 -12.04 5.83 9.02
C ARG A 383 -11.12 5.60 10.21
N ARG A 384 -11.65 5.64 11.44
CA ARG A 384 -10.85 5.36 12.65
C ARG A 384 -10.26 3.95 12.68
N ARG A 385 -10.90 3.00 11.98
CA ARG A 385 -10.44 1.61 11.82
C ARG A 385 -9.59 1.40 10.55
N GLY A 386 -9.22 2.46 9.83
CA GLY A 386 -8.44 2.36 8.58
C GLY A 386 -9.24 1.84 7.38
N GLY A 387 -10.55 1.66 7.51
CA GLY A 387 -11.43 1.20 6.43
C GLY A 387 -11.85 2.32 5.48
N HIS A 388 -10.91 2.90 4.74
CA HIS A 388 -11.16 4.07 3.88
C HIS A 388 -12.20 3.79 2.78
N ALA A 389 -12.17 2.62 2.17
CA ALA A 389 -13.17 2.23 1.16
C ALA A 389 -14.58 2.17 1.76
N ALA A 390 -14.74 1.52 2.92
CA ALA A 390 -16.02 1.44 3.60
C ALA A 390 -16.53 2.83 4.04
N ALA A 391 -15.60 3.71 4.48
CA ALA A 391 -15.95 5.09 4.81
C ALA A 391 -16.43 5.88 3.59
N ALA A 392 -15.75 5.76 2.44
CA ALA A 392 -16.15 6.43 1.21
C ALA A 392 -17.53 5.95 0.73
N GLN A 393 -17.79 4.66 0.78
CA GLN A 393 -19.09 4.07 0.42
C GLN A 393 -20.21 4.53 1.34
N ALA A 394 -19.96 4.56 2.66
CA ALA A 394 -20.96 5.04 3.63
C ALA A 394 -21.28 6.53 3.42
N LEU A 395 -20.27 7.38 3.15
CA LEU A 395 -20.46 8.80 2.83
C LEU A 395 -21.17 9.01 1.50
N GLN A 396 -20.83 8.22 0.48
CA GLN A 396 -21.53 8.27 -0.80
C GLN A 396 -23.02 7.91 -0.63
N ARG A 397 -23.33 6.86 0.13
CA ARG A 397 -24.70 6.50 0.42
C ARG A 397 -25.42 7.52 1.30
N ALA A 398 -24.71 8.11 2.27
CA ALA A 398 -25.23 9.23 3.06
C ALA A 398 -25.60 10.44 2.18
N ALA A 399 -24.76 10.76 1.19
CA ALA A 399 -25.00 11.84 0.24
C ALA A 399 -26.23 11.61 -0.66
N GLU A 400 -26.49 10.37 -1.04
CA GLU A 400 -27.71 10.00 -1.79
C GLU A 400 -28.97 10.18 -0.96
N LEU A 401 -28.88 9.96 0.36
CA LEU A 401 -30.00 10.09 1.30
C LEU A 401 -30.08 11.48 1.96
N ALA A 402 -29.17 12.38 1.70
CA ALA A 402 -29.21 13.75 2.23
C ALA A 402 -30.32 14.58 1.58
N PRO A 403 -31.27 15.14 2.36
CA PRO A 403 -32.38 15.93 1.80
C PRO A 403 -31.95 17.24 1.15
N ARG A 404 -30.87 17.87 1.66
CA ARG A 404 -30.35 19.13 1.15
C ARG A 404 -29.22 18.89 0.18
N ARG A 405 -29.24 19.59 -0.96
CA ARG A 405 -28.20 19.49 -1.99
C ARG A 405 -26.79 19.80 -1.46
N GLU A 406 -26.68 20.82 -0.59
CA GLU A 406 -25.42 21.24 0.01
C GLU A 406 -24.84 20.17 0.96
N ASP A 407 -25.68 19.51 1.76
CA ASP A 407 -25.24 18.39 2.62
C ASP A 407 -24.78 17.21 1.76
N SER A 408 -25.51 16.92 0.67
CA SER A 408 -25.10 15.91 -0.31
C SER A 408 -23.72 16.22 -0.92
N ALA A 409 -23.49 17.48 -1.34
CA ALA A 409 -22.22 17.90 -1.89
C ALA A 409 -21.07 17.77 -0.87
N ARG A 410 -21.29 18.21 0.37
CA ARG A 410 -20.33 18.08 1.47
C ARG A 410 -19.93 16.61 1.68
N LEU A 411 -20.91 15.73 1.79
CA LEU A 411 -20.68 14.31 2.00
C LEU A 411 -19.94 13.64 0.83
N LEU A 412 -20.23 14.05 -0.43
CA LEU A 412 -19.50 13.58 -1.61
C LEU A 412 -18.03 14.03 -1.62
N VAL A 413 -17.75 15.26 -1.17
CA VAL A 413 -16.37 15.75 -1.03
C VAL A 413 -15.62 14.96 0.06
N GLU A 414 -16.29 14.66 1.17
CA GLU A 414 -15.71 13.82 2.23
C GLU A 414 -15.52 12.37 1.77
N ALA A 415 -16.46 11.84 0.95
CA ALA A 415 -16.32 10.52 0.33
C ALA A 415 -15.09 10.48 -0.61
N ALA A 416 -14.92 11.51 -1.45
CA ALA A 416 -13.75 11.65 -2.31
C ALA A 416 -12.44 11.70 -1.49
N SER A 417 -12.43 12.42 -0.36
CA SER A 417 -11.27 12.46 0.55
C SER A 417 -10.91 11.09 1.11
N ALA A 418 -11.89 10.27 1.46
CA ALA A 418 -11.65 8.89 1.90
C ALA A 418 -11.23 7.99 0.73
N ALA A 419 -11.85 8.14 -0.44
CA ALA A 419 -11.56 7.33 -1.63
C ALA A 419 -10.15 7.56 -2.20
N VAL A 420 -9.52 8.72 -1.98
CA VAL A 420 -8.11 8.97 -2.37
C VAL A 420 -7.18 7.87 -1.84
N PHE A 421 -7.43 7.39 -0.63
CA PHE A 421 -6.61 6.33 0.00
C PHE A 421 -6.85 4.92 -0.56
N THR A 422 -7.85 4.73 -1.42
CA THR A 422 -8.06 3.47 -2.14
C THR A 422 -7.26 3.38 -3.44
N GLY A 423 -6.75 4.50 -3.94
CA GLY A 423 -6.09 4.60 -5.25
C GLY A 423 -7.04 4.52 -6.44
N ASP A 424 -8.34 4.43 -6.23
CA ASP A 424 -9.33 4.36 -7.32
C ASP A 424 -9.61 5.74 -7.91
N ILE A 425 -8.91 6.04 -9.00
CA ILE A 425 -8.98 7.32 -9.71
C ILE A 425 -10.39 7.59 -10.25
N ALA A 426 -11.00 6.58 -10.86
CA ALA A 426 -12.29 6.72 -11.49
C ALA A 426 -13.37 7.03 -10.45
N TRP A 427 -13.33 6.38 -9.32
CA TRP A 427 -14.26 6.63 -8.22
C TRP A 427 -14.12 8.03 -7.64
N VAL A 428 -12.90 8.49 -7.37
CA VAL A 428 -12.68 9.87 -6.88
C VAL A 428 -13.13 10.91 -7.90
N GLU A 429 -12.83 10.73 -9.19
CA GLU A 429 -13.29 11.64 -10.26
C GLU A 429 -14.83 11.66 -10.36
N GLU A 430 -15.50 10.53 -10.23
CA GLU A 430 -16.96 10.42 -10.22
C GLU A 430 -17.58 11.15 -9.01
N LEU A 431 -17.04 10.93 -7.80
CA LEU A 431 -17.50 11.61 -6.59
C LEU A 431 -17.35 13.13 -6.70
N VAL A 432 -16.20 13.60 -7.17
CA VAL A 432 -15.93 15.03 -7.39
C VAL A 432 -16.85 15.62 -8.47
N ALA A 433 -17.04 14.93 -9.59
CA ALA A 433 -17.94 15.36 -10.65
C ALA A 433 -19.39 15.46 -10.13
N THR A 434 -19.84 14.46 -9.37
CA THR A 434 -21.17 14.46 -8.78
C THR A 434 -21.34 15.59 -7.75
N ALA A 435 -20.36 15.84 -6.88
CA ALA A 435 -20.37 16.95 -5.93
C ALA A 435 -20.56 18.30 -6.64
N ARG A 436 -19.86 18.52 -7.75
CA ARG A 436 -19.97 19.74 -8.56
C ARG A 436 -21.37 19.98 -9.13
N THR A 437 -22.15 18.92 -9.39
CA THR A 437 -23.54 19.07 -9.85
C THR A 437 -24.51 19.39 -8.71
N ARG A 438 -24.07 19.25 -7.45
CA ARG A 438 -24.91 19.39 -6.26
C ARG A 438 -24.76 20.71 -5.52
N THR A 439 -23.70 21.51 -5.80
CA THR A 439 -23.45 22.76 -5.09
C THR A 439 -22.92 23.83 -6.01
N ASP A 440 -23.24 25.09 -5.68
CA ASP A 440 -22.61 26.31 -6.20
C ASP A 440 -21.70 26.96 -5.14
N ASP A 441 -21.57 26.35 -3.94
CA ASP A 441 -20.67 26.83 -2.88
C ASP A 441 -19.21 26.67 -3.31
N ALA A 442 -18.56 27.82 -3.47
CA ALA A 442 -17.18 27.88 -3.92
C ALA A 442 -16.19 27.20 -2.96
N THR A 443 -16.49 27.13 -1.65
CA THR A 443 -15.64 26.41 -0.67
C THR A 443 -15.70 24.91 -0.88
N LEU A 444 -16.88 24.36 -1.09
CA LEU A 444 -17.05 22.94 -1.40
C LEU A 444 -16.43 22.58 -2.76
N LEU A 445 -16.59 23.46 -3.77
CA LEU A 445 -15.97 23.29 -5.08
C LEU A 445 -14.44 23.30 -4.99
N ALA A 446 -13.86 24.20 -4.18
CA ALA A 446 -12.43 24.24 -3.91
C ALA A 446 -11.96 22.96 -3.21
N SER A 447 -12.67 22.50 -2.17
CA SER A 447 -12.36 21.27 -1.46
C SER A 447 -12.40 20.03 -2.39
N ALA A 448 -13.41 19.96 -3.28
CA ALA A 448 -13.49 18.93 -4.30
C ALA A 448 -12.29 18.95 -5.27
N ALA A 449 -11.86 20.15 -5.69
CA ALA A 449 -10.68 20.30 -6.56
C ALA A 449 -9.38 19.89 -5.86
N VAL A 450 -9.25 20.18 -4.55
CA VAL A 450 -8.11 19.73 -3.74
C VAL A 450 -8.04 18.20 -3.69
N GLN A 451 -9.15 17.49 -3.49
CA GLN A 451 -9.15 16.01 -3.48
C GLN A 451 -8.73 15.42 -4.84
N ALA A 452 -9.26 15.98 -5.93
CA ALA A 452 -8.81 15.60 -7.28
C ALA A 452 -7.32 15.89 -7.49
N GLY A 453 -6.82 17.01 -6.96
CA GLY A 453 -5.41 17.39 -6.99
C GLY A 453 -4.52 16.44 -6.22
N ARG A 454 -4.92 16.03 -5.02
CA ARG A 454 -4.17 15.06 -4.20
C ARG A 454 -4.01 13.73 -4.92
N LEU A 455 -5.10 13.22 -5.49
CA LEU A 455 -5.03 11.97 -6.26
C LEU A 455 -4.10 12.10 -7.47
N ALA A 456 -4.18 13.21 -8.18
CA ALA A 456 -3.38 13.43 -9.39
C ALA A 456 -1.88 13.59 -9.11
N VAL A 457 -1.50 14.11 -7.95
CA VAL A 457 -0.09 14.11 -7.47
C VAL A 457 0.42 12.69 -7.30
N LEU A 458 -0.45 11.76 -6.94
CA LEU A 458 -0.12 10.33 -6.78
C LEU A 458 -0.18 9.55 -8.10
N THR A 459 -0.68 10.19 -9.20
CA THR A 459 -0.93 9.55 -10.52
C THR A 459 -0.21 10.34 -11.60
N VAL A 460 0.46 10.69 -12.21
CA VAL A 460 1.25 11.28 -13.31
C VAL A 460 0.51 12.31 -14.19
N ARG A 461 -0.55 12.97 -13.72
CA ARG A 461 -1.28 13.99 -14.53
C ARG A 461 -1.03 15.44 -14.09
N HIS A 462 0.22 15.78 -13.84
CA HIS A 462 0.60 17.02 -13.14
C HIS A 462 0.20 18.31 -13.88
N THR A 463 0.43 18.40 -15.19
CA THR A 463 0.19 19.65 -15.94
C THR A 463 -1.29 20.03 -16.00
N VAL A 464 -2.17 19.06 -16.25
CA VAL A 464 -3.62 19.28 -16.31
C VAL A 464 -4.16 19.68 -14.93
N VAL A 465 -3.67 19.03 -13.88
CA VAL A 465 -4.09 19.28 -12.51
C VAL A 465 -3.63 20.64 -12.02
N PHE A 466 -2.40 21.02 -12.32
CA PHE A 466 -1.90 22.36 -12.04
C PHE A 466 -2.83 23.43 -12.62
N SER A 467 -3.19 23.30 -13.90
CA SER A 467 -4.06 24.27 -14.58
C SER A 467 -5.42 24.38 -13.89
N ARG A 468 -6.05 23.24 -13.57
CA ARG A 468 -7.35 23.19 -12.87
C ARG A 468 -7.30 23.86 -11.48
N LEU A 469 -6.26 23.56 -10.69
CA LEU A 469 -6.09 24.17 -9.35
C LEU A 469 -5.83 25.67 -9.44
N ALA A 470 -4.99 26.10 -10.37
CA ALA A 470 -4.67 27.51 -10.57
C ALA A 470 -5.88 28.31 -11.09
N ASP A 471 -6.64 27.77 -12.07
CA ASP A 471 -7.87 28.40 -12.59
C ASP A 471 -8.90 28.60 -11.46
N ALA A 472 -9.10 27.56 -10.63
CA ALA A 472 -10.01 27.65 -9.50
C ALA A 472 -9.53 28.66 -8.43
N ALA A 473 -8.22 28.70 -8.14
CA ALA A 473 -7.65 29.65 -7.21
C ALA A 473 -7.82 31.10 -7.69
N GLU A 474 -7.62 31.36 -8.98
CA GLU A 474 -7.81 32.69 -9.57
C GLU A 474 -9.27 33.16 -9.47
N GLN A 475 -10.23 32.25 -9.69
CA GLN A 475 -11.66 32.56 -9.57
C GLN A 475 -12.06 32.92 -8.14
N LEU A 476 -11.45 32.26 -7.14
CA LEU A 476 -11.77 32.45 -5.71
C LEU A 476 -10.92 33.52 -5.02
N ALA A 477 -9.87 34.03 -5.64
CA ALA A 477 -8.90 34.94 -5.01
C ALA A 477 -9.55 36.18 -4.35
N ALA A 478 -10.58 36.75 -4.96
CA ALA A 478 -11.25 37.94 -4.45
C ALA A 478 -12.36 37.63 -3.42
N SER A 479 -13.11 36.54 -3.62
CA SER A 479 -14.29 36.20 -2.80
C SER A 479 -13.96 35.33 -1.60
N GLN A 480 -13.02 34.41 -1.75
CA GLN A 480 -12.64 33.42 -0.73
C GLN A 480 -11.13 33.20 -0.70
N PRO A 481 -10.34 34.13 -0.19
CA PRO A 481 -8.88 34.10 -0.23
C PRO A 481 -8.26 32.87 0.47
N ALA A 482 -8.88 32.37 1.53
CA ALA A 482 -8.44 31.18 2.26
C ALA A 482 -8.50 29.92 1.36
N ALA A 483 -9.66 29.69 0.75
CA ALA A 483 -9.85 28.55 -0.17
C ALA A 483 -8.94 28.66 -1.41
N ALA A 484 -8.74 29.87 -1.93
CA ALA A 484 -7.81 30.10 -3.01
C ALA A 484 -6.37 29.77 -2.61
N LEU A 485 -5.97 30.08 -1.39
CA LEU A 485 -4.63 29.74 -0.88
C LEU A 485 -4.42 28.21 -0.72
N ASP A 486 -5.44 27.48 -0.28
CA ASP A 486 -5.40 26.02 -0.21
C ASP A 486 -5.22 25.38 -1.60
N LEU A 487 -5.94 25.92 -2.62
CA LEU A 487 -5.77 25.49 -4.02
C LEU A 487 -4.36 25.77 -4.55
N VAL A 488 -3.81 26.94 -4.22
CA VAL A 488 -2.43 27.30 -4.60
C VAL A 488 -1.42 26.42 -3.89
N ALA A 489 -1.69 26.00 -2.65
CA ALA A 489 -0.85 25.03 -1.95
C ALA A 489 -0.82 23.68 -2.69
N GLY A 490 -1.97 23.17 -3.11
CA GLY A 490 -2.02 22.00 -3.99
C GLY A 490 -1.27 22.20 -5.31
N ALA A 491 -1.43 23.34 -5.96
CA ALA A 491 -0.72 23.67 -7.19
C ALA A 491 0.82 23.75 -6.99
N ALA A 492 1.29 24.22 -5.83
CA ALA A 492 2.72 24.26 -5.52
C ALA A 492 3.34 22.85 -5.43
N VAL A 493 2.63 21.87 -4.84
CA VAL A 493 3.06 20.47 -4.80
C VAL A 493 3.14 19.90 -6.23
N VAL A 494 2.12 20.14 -7.04
CA VAL A 494 2.10 19.70 -8.46
C VAL A 494 3.29 20.30 -9.22
N ARG A 495 3.59 21.59 -9.00
CA ARG A 495 4.75 22.25 -9.60
C ARG A 495 6.08 21.60 -9.18
N PHE A 496 6.18 21.17 -7.92
CA PHE A 496 7.40 20.46 -7.48
C PHE A 496 7.68 19.24 -8.34
N TYR A 497 6.65 18.44 -8.68
CA TYR A 497 6.87 17.27 -9.52
C TYR A 497 7.10 17.63 -10.99
N SER A 498 6.35 18.57 -11.53
CA SER A 498 6.46 18.96 -12.95
C SER A 498 7.69 19.80 -13.27
N GLY A 499 8.16 20.62 -12.33
CA GLY A 499 9.33 21.50 -12.51
C GLY A 499 9.18 22.60 -13.56
N VAL A 500 7.94 22.97 -13.97
CA VAL A 500 7.68 23.90 -15.06
C VAL A 500 7.74 25.36 -14.59
N ASP A 501 8.59 26.19 -15.20
CA ASP A 501 8.83 27.57 -14.74
C ASP A 501 7.63 28.49 -14.90
N THR A 502 6.81 28.32 -15.95
CA THR A 502 5.60 29.12 -16.13
C THR A 502 4.62 28.94 -14.99
N GLN A 503 4.59 27.78 -14.35
CA GLN A 503 3.76 27.49 -13.19
C GLN A 503 4.19 28.31 -11.97
N ARG A 504 5.49 28.55 -11.78
CA ARG A 504 6.03 29.43 -10.74
C ARG A 504 5.45 30.84 -10.83
N HIS A 505 5.55 31.45 -12.01
CA HIS A 505 5.04 32.79 -12.23
C HIS A 505 3.55 32.90 -11.95
N ARG A 506 2.78 31.89 -12.38
CA ARG A 506 1.35 31.85 -12.13
C ARG A 506 1.02 31.77 -10.63
N ILE A 507 1.73 30.92 -9.87
CA ILE A 507 1.58 30.86 -8.41
C ILE A 507 1.89 32.20 -7.77
N GLN A 508 3.00 32.84 -8.14
CA GLN A 508 3.40 34.14 -7.62
C GLN A 508 2.37 35.25 -7.95
N ASP A 509 1.78 35.20 -9.16
CA ASP A 509 0.73 36.12 -9.56
C ASP A 509 -0.53 35.98 -8.73
N ILE A 510 -0.95 34.76 -8.45
CA ILE A 510 -2.10 34.47 -7.59
C ILE A 510 -1.80 34.94 -6.17
N LEU A 511 -0.63 34.59 -5.61
CA LEU A 511 -0.24 35.03 -4.26
C LEU A 511 -0.22 36.55 -4.09
N ARG A 512 0.16 37.31 -5.13
CA ARG A 512 0.12 38.80 -5.11
C ARG A 512 -1.30 39.35 -5.07
N ARG A 513 -2.27 38.65 -5.65
CA ARG A 513 -3.70 39.06 -5.64
C ARG A 513 -4.40 38.72 -4.33
N LEU A 514 -3.91 37.74 -3.58
CA LEU A 514 -4.48 37.36 -2.29
C LEU A 514 -4.11 38.36 -1.21
N PRO A 515 -5.07 38.79 -0.36
CA PRO A 515 -4.81 39.73 0.74
C PRO A 515 -3.76 39.11 1.70
N ALA A 516 -2.89 39.98 2.21
CA ALA A 516 -1.98 39.61 3.29
C ALA A 516 -2.78 39.49 4.59
N ASN A 517 -3.05 38.28 5.03
CA ASN A 517 -3.78 38.00 6.27
C ASN A 517 -2.89 37.13 7.19
N ASP A 518 -2.70 37.60 8.42
CA ASP A 518 -1.83 36.94 9.41
C ASP A 518 -2.29 35.53 9.76
N SER A 519 -3.58 35.23 9.70
CA SER A 519 -4.14 33.89 9.99
C SER A 519 -3.69 32.79 9.02
N HIS A 520 -3.19 33.15 7.84
CA HIS A 520 -2.74 32.22 6.79
C HIS A 520 -1.27 32.43 6.40
N ALA A 521 -0.52 33.21 7.18
CA ALA A 521 0.88 33.52 6.90
C ALA A 521 1.75 32.28 6.78
N GLY A 522 1.55 31.27 7.63
CA GLY A 522 2.28 30.01 7.60
C GLY A 522 2.08 29.24 6.30
N LEU A 523 0.82 29.09 5.83
CA LEU A 523 0.53 28.40 4.56
C LEU A 523 1.09 29.16 3.36
N ARG A 524 0.99 30.49 3.36
CA ARG A 524 1.59 31.33 2.31
C ARG A 524 3.11 31.16 2.25
N THR A 525 3.78 31.13 3.41
CA THR A 525 5.21 30.88 3.52
C THR A 525 5.58 29.50 2.98
N TRP A 526 4.80 28.47 3.32
CA TRP A 526 4.97 27.12 2.81
C TRP A 526 4.84 27.06 1.28
N VAL A 527 3.80 27.68 0.70
CA VAL A 527 3.60 27.76 -0.76
C VAL A 527 4.81 28.42 -1.45
N ARG A 528 5.33 29.52 -0.90
CA ARG A 528 6.54 30.17 -1.44
C ARG A 528 7.73 29.22 -1.42
N ALA A 529 7.99 28.54 -0.31
CA ALA A 529 9.11 27.62 -0.17
C ALA A 529 9.01 26.40 -1.12
N VAL A 530 7.82 25.81 -1.28
CA VAL A 530 7.62 24.66 -2.17
C VAL A 530 7.68 25.07 -3.64
N SER A 531 7.11 26.21 -4.00
CA SER A 531 7.10 26.67 -5.38
C SER A 531 8.44 27.28 -5.84
N ASP A 532 9.17 27.93 -4.95
CA ASP A 532 10.48 28.51 -5.25
C ASP A 532 11.33 28.65 -3.96
N PRO A 533 12.07 27.60 -3.55
CA PRO A 533 12.85 27.61 -2.31
C PRO A 533 14.01 28.61 -2.34
N PHE A 534 14.38 29.10 -3.53
CA PHE A 534 15.48 30.04 -3.73
C PHE A 534 15.00 31.50 -3.81
N ASP A 535 13.69 31.77 -3.81
CA ASP A 535 13.14 33.10 -3.69
C ASP A 535 13.13 33.54 -2.22
N ASP A 536 14.12 34.37 -1.83
CA ASP A 536 14.32 34.86 -0.45
C ASP A 536 14.48 33.74 0.60
N ARG A 537 15.32 32.74 0.27
CA ARG A 537 15.60 31.58 1.14
C ARG A 537 15.91 32.00 2.58
N ASN A 538 16.71 33.03 2.79
CA ASN A 538 17.14 33.48 4.11
C ASN A 538 15.96 33.90 5.00
N GLN A 539 14.92 34.51 4.44
CA GLN A 539 13.69 34.84 5.16
C GLN A 539 12.89 33.58 5.49
N LEU A 540 12.76 32.66 4.51
CA LEU A 540 12.02 31.42 4.69
C LEU A 540 12.62 30.57 5.82
N VAL A 541 13.95 30.45 5.89
CA VAL A 541 14.66 29.71 6.95
C VAL A 541 14.47 30.35 8.32
N ARG A 542 14.45 31.68 8.43
CA ARG A 542 14.18 32.37 9.72
C ARG A 542 12.81 32.08 10.30
N LEU A 543 11.80 31.80 9.46
CA LEU A 543 10.43 31.50 9.87
C LEU A 543 10.24 30.03 10.26
N LEU A 544 11.14 29.15 9.85
CA LEU A 544 11.03 27.71 10.02
C LEU A 544 10.86 27.27 11.49
N PRO A 545 11.62 27.77 12.48
CA PRO A 545 11.45 27.34 13.88
C PRO A 545 10.06 27.65 14.45
N GLN A 546 9.49 28.79 14.10
CA GLN A 546 8.14 29.17 14.51
C GLN A 546 7.10 28.23 13.86
N LEU A 547 7.22 27.95 12.56
CA LEU A 547 6.31 27.05 11.84
C LEU A 547 6.37 25.61 12.37
N ILE A 548 7.54 25.12 12.78
CA ILE A 548 7.71 23.81 13.43
C ILE A 548 6.96 23.80 14.76
N ALA A 549 7.15 24.82 15.61
CA ALA A 549 6.47 24.92 16.90
C ALA A 549 4.94 24.98 16.77
N GLU A 550 4.43 25.74 15.80
CA GLU A 550 2.99 25.80 15.48
C GLU A 550 2.44 24.47 14.94
N ALA A 551 3.28 23.67 14.29
CA ALA A 551 2.91 22.38 13.70
C ALA A 551 2.97 21.22 14.70
N GLU A 552 3.64 21.38 15.86
CA GLU A 552 3.91 20.27 16.80
C GLU A 552 2.68 19.47 17.23
N ALA A 553 1.51 20.11 17.35
CA ALA A 553 0.27 19.44 17.75
C ALA A 553 -0.38 18.59 16.64
N ARG A 554 0.04 18.73 15.38
CA ARG A 554 -0.62 18.14 14.20
C ARG A 554 0.39 17.44 13.29
N PRO A 555 0.40 16.08 13.23
CA PRO A 555 1.35 15.31 12.43
C PRO A 555 1.38 15.72 10.94
N GLU A 556 0.23 16.01 10.34
CA GLU A 556 0.12 16.41 8.92
C GLU A 556 0.86 17.73 8.66
N ARG A 557 0.77 18.66 9.59
CA ARG A 557 1.50 19.94 9.50
C ARG A 557 2.99 19.77 9.69
N LEU A 558 3.40 18.87 10.59
CA LEU A 558 4.83 18.54 10.77
C LEU A 558 5.44 17.98 9.49
N ILE A 559 4.73 17.10 8.77
CA ILE A 559 5.19 16.60 7.48
C ILE A 559 5.34 17.74 6.48
N SER A 560 4.32 18.61 6.37
CA SER A 560 4.37 19.74 5.44
C SER A 560 5.55 20.67 5.74
N VAL A 561 5.78 21.00 7.02
CA VAL A 561 6.91 21.84 7.44
C VAL A 561 8.24 21.10 7.26
N GLY A 562 8.28 19.78 7.48
CA GLY A 562 9.43 18.94 7.19
C GLY A 562 9.82 18.95 5.71
N ILE A 563 8.84 18.88 4.80
CA ILE A 563 9.07 19.05 3.35
C ILE A 563 9.64 20.44 3.04
N MET A 564 9.09 21.49 3.64
CA MET A 564 9.61 22.83 3.49
C MET A 564 11.08 22.93 3.96
N ALA A 565 11.40 22.37 5.12
CA ALA A 565 12.74 22.35 5.66
C ALA A 565 13.72 21.61 4.73
N TRP A 566 13.31 20.45 4.19
CA TRP A 566 14.10 19.69 3.24
C TRP A 566 14.37 20.47 1.94
N LEU A 567 13.35 21.12 1.37
CA LEU A 567 13.51 21.96 0.17
C LEU A 567 14.43 23.16 0.38
N LEU A 568 14.52 23.66 1.61
CA LEU A 568 15.42 24.74 2.01
C LEU A 568 16.84 24.27 2.38
N ASP A 569 17.15 22.96 2.20
CA ASP A 569 18.39 22.34 2.67
C ASP A 569 18.63 22.51 4.20
N GLU A 570 17.54 22.55 4.97
CA GLU A 570 17.56 22.46 6.44
C GLU A 570 17.29 21.02 6.88
N THR A 571 18.01 20.08 6.28
CA THR A 571 17.80 18.62 6.39
C THR A 571 17.75 18.11 7.83
N PRO A 572 18.55 18.61 8.81
CA PRO A 572 18.40 18.17 10.22
C PRO A 572 17.05 18.52 10.84
N GLN A 573 16.48 19.66 10.48
CA GLN A 573 15.16 20.08 10.94
C GLN A 573 14.06 19.27 10.23
N ALA A 574 14.25 18.98 8.96
CA ALA A 574 13.35 18.11 8.18
C ALA A 574 13.25 16.72 8.80
N VAL A 575 14.39 16.06 9.07
CA VAL A 575 14.43 14.72 9.67
C VAL A 575 13.74 14.72 11.04
N ARG A 576 14.03 15.69 11.92
CA ARG A 576 13.34 15.77 13.23
C ARG A 576 11.83 15.93 13.10
N ALA A 577 11.37 16.76 12.15
CA ALA A 577 9.95 16.96 11.91
C ALA A 577 9.29 15.69 11.38
N PHE A 578 9.94 14.96 10.47
CA PHE A 578 9.46 13.71 9.93
C PHE A 578 9.42 12.60 10.99
N ASP A 579 10.48 12.42 11.78
CA ASP A 579 10.52 11.44 12.85
C ASP A 579 9.38 11.68 13.87
N THR A 580 9.23 12.94 14.32
CA THR A 580 8.16 13.31 15.25
C THR A 580 6.77 13.10 14.65
N ALA A 581 6.60 13.38 13.35
CA ALA A 581 5.34 13.17 12.67
C ALA A 581 5.03 11.67 12.53
N LEU A 582 6.01 10.86 12.12
CA LEU A 582 5.85 9.42 11.94
C LEU A 582 5.54 8.71 13.25
N ASP A 583 6.26 9.03 14.34
CA ASP A 583 5.99 8.48 15.68
C ASP A 583 4.55 8.74 16.14
N ARG A 584 4.01 9.93 15.85
CA ARG A 584 2.62 10.29 16.17
C ARG A 584 1.62 9.68 15.20
N TRP A 585 2.01 9.51 13.95
CA TRP A 585 1.16 8.95 12.89
C TRP A 585 0.94 7.45 13.04
N GLU A 586 1.94 6.71 13.51
CA GLU A 586 1.82 5.30 13.86
C GLU A 586 0.69 5.03 14.86
N LEU A 587 0.30 6.06 15.63
CA LEU A 587 -0.85 6.02 16.52
C LEU A 587 -2.22 6.23 15.81
N GLN A 588 -2.24 6.67 14.55
CA GLN A 588 -3.47 7.07 13.84
C GLN A 588 -3.84 6.15 12.65
N GLY A 589 -2.94 5.22 12.25
CA GLY A 589 -3.24 4.16 11.26
C GLY A 589 -3.48 4.61 9.81
N ALA A 590 -3.17 5.84 9.45
CA ALA A 590 -3.33 6.36 8.09
C ALA A 590 -1.97 6.59 7.42
N LEU A 591 -1.93 6.56 6.08
CA LEU A 591 -0.73 6.92 5.32
C LEU A 591 -0.48 8.42 5.35
N PRO A 592 0.70 8.88 5.77
CA PRO A 592 1.00 10.31 5.74
C PRO A 592 1.01 10.86 4.32
N GLU A 593 0.40 12.01 4.14
CA GLU A 593 0.62 12.83 2.95
C GLU A 593 2.13 13.15 2.86
N GLY A 594 2.72 12.96 1.68
CA GLY A 594 4.14 13.25 1.49
C GLY A 594 5.06 12.03 1.43
N LEU A 595 4.52 10.80 1.38
CA LEU A 595 5.29 9.59 1.04
C LEU A 595 5.97 9.64 -0.34
N GLY A 596 5.88 10.77 -1.05
CA GLY A 596 6.43 10.99 -2.36
C GLY A 596 7.96 11.10 -2.46
N GLY A 597 8.69 10.60 -1.50
CA GLY A 597 10.15 10.56 -1.54
C GLY A 597 10.85 11.63 -0.68
N ALA A 598 10.21 12.72 -0.26
CA ALA A 598 10.87 13.77 0.53
C ALA A 598 11.48 13.24 1.84
N ILE A 599 10.75 12.37 2.55
CA ILE A 599 11.23 11.71 3.77
C ILE A 599 12.44 10.82 3.45
N GLY A 600 12.32 9.98 2.41
CA GLY A 600 13.42 9.11 1.97
C GLY A 600 14.66 9.90 1.57
N TRP A 601 14.49 10.99 0.82
CA TRP A 601 15.61 11.86 0.42
C TRP A 601 16.25 12.56 1.60
N ALA A 602 15.48 13.06 2.57
CA ALA A 602 16.03 13.65 3.79
C ALA A 602 16.89 12.64 4.58
N TYR A 603 16.45 11.39 4.68
CA TYR A 603 17.24 10.32 5.29
C TYR A 603 18.50 9.97 4.49
N VAL A 604 18.42 9.89 3.13
CA VAL A 604 19.60 9.66 2.28
C VAL A 604 20.67 10.73 2.51
N GLU A 605 20.26 11.98 2.49
CA GLU A 605 21.13 13.14 2.67
C GLU A 605 21.81 13.16 4.05
N ARG A 606 21.10 12.73 5.10
CA ARG A 606 21.64 12.60 6.47
C ARG A 606 22.53 11.37 6.67
N GLY A 607 22.65 10.51 5.67
CA GLY A 607 23.36 9.24 5.79
C GLY A 607 22.60 8.16 6.57
N LEU A 608 21.29 8.32 6.75
CA LEU A 608 20.38 7.38 7.42
C LEU A 608 19.80 6.41 6.38
N TRP A 609 20.66 5.67 5.71
CA TRP A 609 20.27 4.90 4.51
C TRP A 609 19.35 3.71 4.80
N GLU A 610 19.46 3.12 6.00
CA GLU A 610 18.56 2.04 6.42
C GLU A 610 17.11 2.57 6.59
N GLN A 611 16.94 3.69 7.28
CA GLN A 611 15.66 4.37 7.45
C GLN A 611 15.06 4.81 6.10
N ALA A 612 15.91 5.32 5.19
CA ALA A 612 15.47 5.67 3.84
C ALA A 612 14.87 4.46 3.12
N ARG A 613 15.53 3.31 3.17
CA ARG A 613 15.06 2.07 2.53
C ARG A 613 13.81 1.50 3.19
N GLU A 614 13.69 1.58 4.51
CA GLU A 614 12.48 1.19 5.24
C GLU A 614 11.27 2.06 4.83
N ALA A 615 11.46 3.38 4.77
CA ALA A 615 10.42 4.30 4.32
C ALA A 615 10.00 4.01 2.86
N CYS A 616 10.96 3.73 1.98
CA CYS A 616 10.70 3.37 0.58
C CYS A 616 9.98 2.04 0.44
N ALA A 617 10.33 1.04 1.24
CA ALA A 617 9.65 -0.26 1.22
C ALA A 617 8.17 -0.12 1.62
N ARG A 618 7.89 0.68 2.65
CA ARG A 618 6.51 1.02 3.06
C ARG A 618 5.75 1.73 1.94
N THR A 619 6.33 2.79 1.37
CA THR A 619 5.72 3.55 0.27
C THR A 619 5.45 2.66 -0.95
N THR A 620 6.40 1.80 -1.32
CA THR A 620 6.26 0.88 -2.45
C THR A 620 5.15 -0.14 -2.21
N ALA A 621 5.07 -0.71 -0.99
CA ALA A 621 4.04 -1.68 -0.64
C ALA A 621 2.64 -1.08 -0.79
N VAL A 622 2.45 0.12 -0.24
CA VAL A 622 1.17 0.83 -0.32
C VAL A 622 0.87 1.31 -1.74
N GLY A 623 1.85 1.93 -2.40
CA GLY A 623 1.68 2.44 -3.75
C GLY A 623 1.30 1.33 -4.74
N ARG A 624 1.92 0.14 -4.64
CA ARG A 624 1.53 -1.02 -5.45
C ARG A 624 0.15 -1.54 -5.12
N ALA A 625 -0.21 -1.62 -3.83
CA ALA A 625 -1.54 -2.06 -3.42
C ALA A 625 -2.65 -1.12 -3.90
N ALA A 626 -2.37 0.18 -3.97
CA ALA A 626 -3.31 1.21 -4.38
C ALA A 626 -3.18 1.65 -5.86
N GLY A 627 -2.28 1.04 -6.65
CA GLY A 627 -2.06 1.45 -8.06
C GLY A 627 -1.46 2.86 -8.22
N LEU A 628 -0.75 3.36 -7.20
CA LEU A 628 -0.16 4.70 -7.18
C LEU A 628 1.26 4.69 -7.80
N ASP A 629 1.35 4.53 -9.11
CA ASP A 629 2.61 4.33 -9.83
C ASP A 629 3.63 5.46 -9.59
N HIS A 630 3.16 6.71 -9.46
CA HIS A 630 4.06 7.83 -9.17
C HIS A 630 4.71 7.74 -7.78
N ALA A 631 3.97 7.31 -6.75
CA ALA A 631 4.54 7.11 -5.42
C ALA A 631 5.56 5.96 -5.41
N VAL A 632 5.29 4.89 -6.16
CA VAL A 632 6.24 3.78 -6.36
C VAL A 632 7.50 4.26 -7.05
N ALA A 633 7.37 5.08 -8.10
CA ALA A 633 8.50 5.65 -8.82
C ALA A 633 9.36 6.57 -7.92
N CYS A 634 8.73 7.43 -7.10
CA CYS A 634 9.45 8.25 -6.12
C CYS A 634 10.28 7.40 -5.15
N ALA A 635 9.68 6.35 -4.56
CA ALA A 635 10.38 5.45 -3.65
C ALA A 635 11.51 4.68 -4.35
N ALA A 636 11.29 4.24 -5.59
CA ALA A 636 12.29 3.51 -6.37
C ALA A 636 13.53 4.36 -6.66
N THR A 637 13.41 5.69 -6.87
CA THR A 637 14.57 6.56 -7.06
C THR A 637 15.45 6.69 -5.81
N VAL A 638 14.84 6.72 -4.63
CA VAL A 638 15.55 6.74 -3.35
C VAL A 638 16.30 5.43 -3.11
N ASP A 639 15.60 4.29 -3.26
CA ASP A 639 16.18 2.94 -3.12
C ASP A 639 17.34 2.73 -4.12
N ALA A 640 17.14 3.11 -5.39
CA ALA A 640 18.16 3.06 -6.43
C ALA A 640 19.42 3.85 -6.05
N THR A 641 19.24 5.06 -5.48
CA THR A 641 20.37 5.89 -5.06
C THR A 641 21.16 5.23 -3.93
N VAL A 642 20.48 4.75 -2.89
CA VAL A 642 21.14 4.06 -1.76
C VAL A 642 21.90 2.82 -2.24
N LEU A 643 21.27 2.00 -3.10
CA LEU A 643 21.90 0.81 -3.67
C LEU A 643 23.15 1.16 -4.50
N ALA A 644 23.10 2.20 -5.33
CA ALA A 644 24.25 2.69 -6.09
C ALA A 644 25.40 3.13 -5.17
N LEU A 645 25.09 3.88 -4.11
CA LEU A 645 26.08 4.34 -3.14
C LEU A 645 26.67 3.18 -2.33
N GLN A 646 25.91 2.11 -2.09
CA GLN A 646 26.39 0.90 -1.42
C GLN A 646 27.12 -0.07 -2.35
N GLY A 647 27.07 0.15 -3.67
CA GLY A 647 27.79 -0.65 -4.68
C GLY A 647 26.97 -1.81 -5.28
N ASP A 648 25.67 -1.90 -5.00
CA ASP A 648 24.77 -2.79 -5.74
C ASP A 648 24.23 -2.06 -6.99
N THR A 649 25.12 -1.90 -7.95
CA THR A 649 24.89 -1.06 -9.14
C THR A 649 23.91 -1.70 -10.12
N SER A 650 23.82 -3.03 -10.17
CA SER A 650 22.90 -3.75 -11.04
C SER A 650 21.46 -3.54 -10.57
N THR A 651 21.19 -3.75 -9.29
CA THR A 651 19.84 -3.54 -8.72
C THR A 651 19.48 -2.06 -8.76
N ALA A 652 20.45 -1.16 -8.52
CA ALA A 652 20.23 0.28 -8.62
C ALA A 652 19.75 0.71 -10.01
N ARG A 653 20.37 0.19 -11.08
CA ARG A 653 19.93 0.47 -12.46
C ARG A 653 18.50 -0.01 -12.70
N THR A 654 18.23 -1.26 -12.38
CA THR A 654 16.87 -1.81 -12.56
C THR A 654 15.83 -0.95 -11.84
N ARG A 655 16.08 -0.54 -10.58
CA ARG A 655 15.15 0.32 -9.83
C ARG A 655 14.97 1.70 -10.45
N ALA A 656 16.06 2.31 -10.95
CA ALA A 656 15.99 3.63 -11.57
C ALA A 656 15.28 3.58 -12.94
N GLU A 657 15.52 2.53 -13.73
CA GLU A 657 14.84 2.28 -15.00
C GLU A 657 13.35 1.97 -14.79
N ASP A 658 13.00 1.13 -13.80
CA ASP A 658 11.62 0.88 -13.40
C ASP A 658 10.90 2.20 -13.03
N ALA A 659 11.57 3.09 -12.28
CA ALA A 659 11.00 4.40 -11.95
C ALA A 659 10.72 5.24 -13.20
N LEU A 660 11.63 5.24 -14.19
CA LEU A 660 11.43 5.96 -15.45
C LEU A 660 10.31 5.36 -16.32
N MET A 661 10.07 4.05 -16.21
CA MET A 661 8.98 3.38 -16.96
C MET A 661 7.60 3.67 -16.34
N LEU A 662 7.54 3.98 -15.04
CA LEU A 662 6.29 4.27 -14.34
C LEU A 662 5.81 5.72 -14.49
N ILE A 663 6.62 6.61 -15.07
CA ILE A 663 6.30 8.04 -15.18
C ILE A 663 6.44 8.55 -16.62
N ASP A 664 5.77 9.68 -16.88
CA ASP A 664 6.13 10.54 -18.02
C ASP A 664 7.21 11.54 -17.56
N PRO A 665 8.44 11.50 -18.14
CA PRO A 665 9.51 12.42 -17.75
C PRO A 665 9.21 13.91 -17.96
N LEU A 666 8.24 14.25 -18.82
CA LEU A 666 7.83 15.64 -19.05
C LEU A 666 6.84 16.11 -17.97
N GLU A 667 6.02 15.20 -17.45
CA GLU A 667 5.07 15.46 -16.37
C GLU A 667 5.74 15.38 -14.99
N SER A 668 6.70 14.46 -14.80
CA SER A 668 7.39 14.19 -13.53
C SER A 668 8.90 14.44 -13.61
N ARG A 669 9.29 15.68 -13.90
CA ARG A 669 10.71 16.05 -14.07
C ARG A 669 11.55 15.79 -12.82
N SER A 670 10.99 15.99 -11.62
CA SER A 670 11.72 15.71 -10.37
C SER A 670 12.11 14.24 -10.28
N VAL A 671 11.19 13.32 -10.52
CA VAL A 671 11.43 11.87 -10.47
C VAL A 671 12.42 11.44 -11.57
N ALA A 672 12.25 11.98 -12.78
CA ALA A 672 13.19 11.72 -13.89
C ALA A 672 14.62 12.17 -13.54
N VAL A 673 14.78 13.34 -12.92
CA VAL A 673 16.08 13.85 -12.46
C VAL A 673 16.67 12.93 -11.40
N TYR A 674 15.90 12.51 -10.40
CA TYR A 674 16.39 11.62 -9.36
C TYR A 674 16.78 10.24 -9.91
N ALA A 675 16.00 9.66 -10.81
CA ALA A 675 16.34 8.40 -11.46
C ALA A 675 17.68 8.51 -12.25
N ARG A 676 17.87 9.59 -13.01
CA ARG A 676 19.12 9.83 -13.73
C ARG A 676 20.30 10.08 -12.81
N ARG A 677 20.12 10.75 -11.66
CA ARG A 677 21.17 10.88 -10.62
C ARG A 677 21.56 9.51 -10.06
N ALA A 678 20.59 8.62 -9.80
CA ALA A 678 20.88 7.26 -9.35
C ALA A 678 21.64 6.44 -10.40
N LEU A 679 21.25 6.53 -11.69
CA LEU A 679 21.97 5.90 -12.81
C LEU A 679 23.41 6.46 -12.94
N GLY A 680 23.58 7.78 -12.78
CA GLY A 680 24.88 8.43 -12.77
C GLY A 680 25.76 7.98 -11.60
N ALA A 681 25.18 7.85 -10.40
CA ALA A 681 25.88 7.34 -9.22
C ALA A 681 26.29 5.87 -9.38
N ALA A 682 25.42 5.03 -9.95
CA ALA A 682 25.73 3.63 -10.25
C ALA A 682 26.89 3.50 -11.25
N ALA A 683 26.87 4.29 -12.33
CA ALA A 683 27.95 4.32 -13.30
C ALA A 683 29.28 4.85 -12.70
N ALA A 684 29.21 5.88 -11.85
CA ALA A 684 30.38 6.41 -11.15
C ALA A 684 30.97 5.40 -10.14
N ALA A 685 30.13 4.63 -9.46
CA ALA A 685 30.53 3.55 -8.56
C ALA A 685 31.31 2.43 -9.28
N GLU A 686 31.01 2.19 -10.55
CA GLU A 686 31.73 1.23 -11.43
C GLU A 686 32.97 1.84 -12.11
N GLY A 687 33.19 3.14 -11.98
CA GLY A 687 34.23 3.85 -12.71
C GLY A 687 33.91 4.15 -14.18
N ALA A 688 32.69 3.93 -14.62
CA ALA A 688 32.19 4.20 -15.98
C ALA A 688 31.83 5.70 -16.13
N TYR A 689 32.81 6.58 -16.04
CA TYR A 689 32.60 8.03 -15.93
C TYR A 689 31.96 8.69 -17.16
N GLU A 690 32.17 8.14 -18.36
CA GLU A 690 31.47 8.65 -19.56
C GLU A 690 29.97 8.37 -19.50
N ALA A 691 29.58 7.18 -19.03
CA ALA A 691 28.18 6.83 -18.78
C ALA A 691 27.57 7.66 -17.64
N ALA A 692 28.34 7.87 -16.55
CA ALA A 692 27.95 8.74 -15.45
C ALA A 692 27.67 10.16 -15.92
N TYR A 693 28.61 10.75 -16.70
CA TYR A 693 28.44 12.05 -17.29
C TYR A 693 27.23 12.12 -18.21
N GLY A 694 27.04 11.12 -19.07
CA GLY A 694 25.87 11.04 -19.95
C GLY A 694 24.54 11.11 -19.21
N GLN A 695 24.38 10.39 -18.09
CA GLN A 695 23.17 10.46 -17.28
C GLN A 695 23.03 11.82 -16.57
N LEU A 696 24.09 12.32 -15.94
CA LEU A 696 24.06 13.56 -15.19
C LEU A 696 23.92 14.79 -16.12
N ARG A 697 24.41 14.73 -17.34
CA ARG A 697 24.23 15.81 -18.34
C ARG A 697 22.77 15.99 -18.73
N LEU A 698 21.98 14.90 -18.79
CA LEU A 698 20.56 14.92 -19.16
C LEU A 698 19.65 15.62 -18.12
N ILE A 699 20.16 15.91 -16.92
CA ILE A 699 19.40 16.66 -15.91
C ILE A 699 19.59 18.18 -16.02
N PHE A 700 20.32 18.60 -17.05
CA PHE A 700 20.44 19.99 -17.49
C PHE A 700 20.04 20.09 -18.97
N THR A 701 19.47 21.22 -19.36
CA THR A 701 19.05 21.51 -20.75
C THR A 701 20.26 21.71 -21.67
N ALA A 702 20.04 21.81 -22.95
CA ALA A 702 21.11 22.04 -23.92
C ALA A 702 21.94 23.31 -23.63
N ASP A 703 21.27 24.37 -23.13
CA ASP A 703 21.88 25.63 -22.73
C ASP A 703 22.39 25.64 -21.27
N GLY A 704 22.36 24.51 -20.58
CA GLY A 704 22.91 24.33 -19.23
C GLY A 704 21.98 24.76 -18.08
N ALA A 705 20.71 25.08 -18.34
CA ALA A 705 19.73 25.33 -17.27
C ALA A 705 19.31 24.01 -16.59
N PRO A 706 18.90 24.02 -15.32
CA PRO A 706 18.42 22.82 -14.66
C PRO A 706 17.09 22.34 -15.27
N VAL A 707 16.95 21.03 -15.48
CA VAL A 707 15.67 20.42 -15.90
C VAL A 707 14.62 20.56 -14.81
N HIS A 708 15.06 20.48 -13.55
CA HIS A 708 14.21 20.72 -12.40
C HIS A 708 14.87 21.70 -11.43
N TYR A 709 14.15 22.75 -11.06
CA TYR A 709 14.63 23.92 -10.29
C TYR A 709 15.26 23.59 -8.93
N HIS A 710 14.95 22.42 -8.33
CA HIS A 710 15.53 21.98 -7.05
C HIS A 710 16.40 20.74 -7.21
N SER A 711 15.90 19.66 -7.83
CA SER A 711 16.52 18.34 -7.84
C SER A 711 17.80 18.25 -8.69
N SER A 712 17.99 19.15 -9.67
CA SER A 712 19.18 19.13 -10.55
C SER A 712 20.44 19.67 -9.87
N TYR A 713 20.33 20.72 -9.05
CA TYR A 713 21.50 21.42 -8.48
C TYR A 713 22.39 20.55 -7.58
N PRO A 714 21.88 19.64 -6.73
CA PRO A 714 22.75 18.79 -5.92
C PRO A 714 23.67 17.86 -6.71
N ALA A 715 23.44 17.67 -8.00
CA ALA A 715 24.30 16.85 -8.86
C ALA A 715 25.46 17.60 -9.52
N LEU A 716 25.59 18.92 -9.32
CA LEU A 716 26.64 19.73 -9.97
C LEU A 716 28.06 19.22 -9.69
N ALA A 717 28.37 18.84 -8.46
CA ALA A 717 29.64 18.32 -8.09
C ALA A 717 29.93 16.92 -8.67
N ASP A 718 28.92 16.07 -8.75
CA ASP A 718 29.07 14.75 -9.36
C ASP A 718 29.20 14.84 -10.89
N LEU A 719 28.47 15.78 -11.53
CA LEU A 719 28.63 16.09 -12.95
C LEU A 719 30.07 16.54 -13.23
N ALA A 720 30.62 17.47 -12.42
CA ALA A 720 31.98 17.93 -12.54
C ALA A 720 32.99 16.78 -12.34
N ALA A 721 32.78 15.94 -11.34
CA ALA A 721 33.65 14.79 -11.06
C ALA A 721 33.68 13.76 -12.21
N ALA A 722 32.54 13.53 -12.86
CA ALA A 722 32.46 12.67 -14.05
C ALA A 722 33.09 13.35 -15.28
N ALA A 723 32.82 14.63 -15.49
CA ALA A 723 33.31 15.42 -16.62
C ALA A 723 34.83 15.49 -16.68
N VAL A 724 35.47 15.71 -15.53
CA VAL A 724 36.95 15.75 -15.44
C VAL A 724 37.57 14.42 -15.87
N ARG A 725 36.92 13.30 -15.60
CA ARG A 725 37.44 11.95 -15.93
C ARG A 725 37.16 11.51 -17.36
N CYS A 726 36.20 12.14 -18.06
CA CYS A 726 35.91 11.87 -19.46
C CYS A 726 36.25 13.04 -20.41
N GLY A 727 36.95 14.07 -19.92
CA GLY A 727 37.44 15.19 -20.76
C GLY A 727 36.40 16.22 -21.19
N ARG A 728 35.29 16.37 -20.42
CA ARG A 728 34.18 17.31 -20.70
C ARG A 728 34.22 18.58 -19.83
N HIS A 729 35.43 19.14 -19.56
CA HIS A 729 35.61 20.22 -18.61
C HIS A 729 34.84 21.49 -18.95
N GLU A 730 34.88 21.93 -20.22
CA GLU A 730 34.29 23.20 -20.66
C GLU A 730 32.78 23.19 -20.53
N GLU A 731 32.14 22.10 -20.98
CA GLU A 731 30.69 21.97 -20.93
C GLU A 731 30.18 21.94 -19.47
N ALA A 732 30.83 21.14 -18.61
CA ALA A 732 30.48 21.07 -17.21
C ALA A 732 30.75 22.40 -16.47
N GLY A 733 31.83 23.07 -16.79
CA GLY A 733 32.18 24.41 -16.26
C GLY A 733 31.10 25.44 -16.58
N ALA A 734 30.62 25.47 -17.82
CA ALA A 734 29.54 26.37 -18.23
C ALA A 734 28.24 26.11 -17.44
N ILE A 735 27.90 24.86 -17.20
CA ILE A 735 26.71 24.46 -16.41
C ILE A 735 26.87 24.90 -14.95
N VAL A 736 28.03 24.67 -14.34
CA VAL A 736 28.30 25.04 -12.95
C VAL A 736 28.23 26.57 -12.76
N GLU A 737 28.85 27.34 -13.63
CA GLU A 737 28.88 28.83 -13.54
C GLU A 737 27.49 29.42 -13.80
N ARG A 738 26.74 28.88 -14.76
CA ARG A 738 25.35 29.26 -14.98
C ARG A 738 24.50 29.02 -13.75
N SER A 739 24.63 27.82 -13.15
CA SER A 739 23.89 27.44 -11.95
C SER A 739 24.25 28.30 -10.74
N ALA A 740 25.53 28.58 -10.56
CA ALA A 740 26.03 29.47 -9.52
C ALA A 740 25.48 30.90 -9.66
N SER A 741 25.44 31.42 -10.89
CA SER A 741 24.85 32.73 -11.20
C SER A 741 23.35 32.76 -10.97
N ALA A 742 22.63 31.72 -11.32
CA ALA A 742 21.16 31.62 -11.13
C ALA A 742 20.77 31.57 -9.65
N LEU A 743 21.55 30.87 -8.82
CA LEU A 743 21.32 30.76 -7.38
C LEU A 743 21.80 32.00 -6.60
N ALA A 744 22.87 32.66 -7.04
CA ALA A 744 23.45 33.85 -6.44
C ALA A 744 23.54 33.75 -4.89
N ASP A 745 23.07 34.78 -4.17
CA ASP A 745 23.11 34.85 -2.70
C ASP A 745 22.05 33.93 -2.04
N ASN A 746 21.13 33.35 -2.80
CA ASN A 746 20.07 32.47 -2.31
C ASN A 746 20.52 31.00 -2.29
N ALA A 747 21.70 30.65 -2.76
CA ALA A 747 22.25 29.31 -2.62
C ALA A 747 22.31 28.90 -1.13
N SER A 748 21.84 27.68 -0.82
CA SER A 748 22.02 27.13 0.53
C SER A 748 23.50 26.91 0.86
N PRO A 749 23.89 26.80 2.14
CA PRO A 749 25.24 26.41 2.50
C PRO A 749 25.72 25.11 1.82
N ARG A 750 24.82 24.13 1.71
CA ARG A 750 25.04 22.87 0.98
C ARG A 750 25.38 23.12 -0.49
N LEU A 751 24.54 23.87 -1.20
CA LEU A 751 24.74 24.16 -2.63
C LEU A 751 26.00 24.98 -2.87
N ARG A 752 26.32 25.96 -2.00
CA ARG A 752 27.61 26.69 -2.06
C ARG A 752 28.79 25.76 -1.95
N ALA A 753 28.76 24.79 -1.01
CA ALA A 753 29.82 23.81 -0.86
C ALA A 753 29.94 22.90 -2.10
N LEU A 754 28.82 22.41 -2.67
CA LEU A 754 28.82 21.60 -3.89
C LEU A 754 29.34 22.36 -5.11
N ILE A 755 28.96 23.64 -5.28
CA ILE A 755 29.48 24.51 -6.34
C ILE A 755 30.97 24.73 -6.15
N SER A 756 31.42 25.00 -4.92
CA SER A 756 32.85 25.15 -4.62
C SER A 756 33.62 23.86 -4.89
N ARG A 757 33.13 22.69 -4.52
CA ARG A 757 33.69 21.39 -4.87
C ARG A 757 33.79 21.21 -6.40
N ALA A 758 32.70 21.53 -7.13
CA ALA A 758 32.68 21.45 -8.60
C ALA A 758 33.74 22.36 -9.23
N ARG A 759 33.86 23.60 -8.76
CA ARG A 759 34.92 24.55 -9.19
C ARG A 759 36.29 24.00 -8.92
N GLY A 760 36.54 23.45 -7.72
CA GLY A 760 37.84 22.84 -7.39
C GLY A 760 38.21 21.66 -8.31
N LEU A 761 37.24 20.88 -8.75
CA LEU A 761 37.43 19.77 -9.70
C LEU A 761 37.74 20.28 -11.12
N LEU A 762 37.12 21.39 -11.55
CA LEU A 762 37.17 21.90 -12.93
C LEU A 762 38.27 22.96 -13.14
N SER A 763 38.81 23.55 -12.05
CA SER A 763 39.85 24.55 -12.12
C SER A 763 41.22 23.98 -12.51
N ASP A 764 42.08 24.85 -13.01
CA ASP A 764 43.49 24.50 -13.15
C ASP A 764 44.08 24.01 -11.81
N PRO A 765 45.05 23.06 -11.84
CA PRO A 765 45.59 22.48 -10.61
C PRO A 765 46.17 23.49 -9.62
N GLU A 766 46.52 24.70 -10.06
CA GLU A 766 47.08 25.77 -9.20
C GLU A 766 46.01 26.54 -8.44
N ASP A 767 44.79 26.61 -8.98
CA ASP A 767 43.67 27.39 -8.45
C ASP A 767 42.64 26.54 -7.69
N ALA A 768 42.79 25.24 -7.67
CA ALA A 768 41.79 24.28 -7.13
C ALA A 768 41.67 24.30 -5.59
N GLU A 769 42.78 24.49 -4.85
CA GLU A 769 42.83 24.40 -3.39
C GLU A 769 41.85 25.33 -2.66
N PRO A 770 41.81 26.65 -2.98
CA PRO A 770 40.90 27.56 -2.33
C PRO A 770 39.42 27.09 -2.42
N HIS A 771 39.06 26.52 -3.55
CA HIS A 771 37.71 26.02 -3.77
C HIS A 771 37.39 24.78 -2.92
N PHE A 772 38.26 23.79 -2.82
CA PHE A 772 38.07 22.64 -1.94
C PHE A 772 38.03 23.06 -0.47
N ARG A 773 38.90 24.00 -0.03
CA ARG A 773 38.87 24.48 1.34
C ARG A 773 37.61 25.29 1.64
N ALA A 774 37.13 26.11 0.69
CA ALA A 774 35.86 26.82 0.81
C ALA A 774 34.66 25.85 0.92
N ALA A 775 34.70 24.75 0.16
CA ALA A 775 33.67 23.72 0.24
C ALA A 775 33.59 23.04 1.63
N LEU A 776 34.72 22.92 2.34
CA LEU A 776 34.83 22.28 3.65
C LEU A 776 34.75 23.25 4.84
N ALA A 777 34.74 24.57 4.58
CA ALA A 777 34.86 25.61 5.61
C ALA A 777 33.61 25.74 6.48
N ASP A 778 32.43 25.45 5.92
CA ASP A 778 31.18 25.55 6.64
C ASP A 778 30.89 24.25 7.45
N PRO A 779 30.81 24.34 8.80
CA PRO A 779 30.53 23.16 9.65
C PRO A 779 29.21 22.50 9.31
N VAL A 780 28.27 23.22 8.71
CA VAL A 780 26.97 22.71 8.31
C VAL A 780 27.08 21.51 7.34
N LEU A 781 28.20 21.41 6.58
CA LEU A 781 28.41 20.27 5.69
C LEU A 781 28.54 18.91 6.42
N GLU A 782 28.73 18.89 7.73
CA GLU A 782 28.68 17.68 8.56
C GLU A 782 27.30 17.02 8.53
N TYR A 783 26.27 17.79 8.21
CA TYR A 783 24.91 17.26 8.06
C TYR A 783 24.69 16.47 6.76
N TRP A 784 25.61 16.56 5.78
CA TRP A 784 25.62 15.79 4.54
C TRP A 784 26.89 14.94 4.44
N PRO A 785 27.00 13.89 5.25
CA PRO A 785 28.26 13.17 5.46
C PRO A 785 28.85 12.57 4.18
N PHE A 786 27.98 12.10 3.27
CA PHE A 786 28.48 11.53 2.01
C PHE A 786 29.15 12.61 1.12
N GLU A 787 28.52 13.77 0.96
CA GLU A 787 29.03 14.89 0.17
C GLU A 787 30.31 15.46 0.79
N ARG A 788 30.39 15.54 2.13
CA ARG A 788 31.58 15.91 2.86
C ARG A 788 32.74 14.94 2.60
N ALA A 789 32.47 13.64 2.70
CA ALA A 789 33.49 12.62 2.46
C ALA A 789 34.01 12.62 1.01
N GLN A 790 33.13 12.84 0.03
CA GLN A 790 33.54 13.01 -1.36
C GLN A 790 34.44 14.24 -1.54
N THR A 791 34.12 15.36 -0.91
CA THR A 791 34.92 16.59 -0.98
C THR A 791 36.28 16.42 -0.33
N LEU A 792 36.35 15.75 0.81
CA LEU A 792 37.60 15.39 1.49
C LEU A 792 38.48 14.47 0.62
N LEU A 793 37.86 13.48 -0.04
CA LEU A 793 38.59 12.57 -0.93
C LEU A 793 39.15 13.30 -2.15
N ASP A 794 38.37 14.21 -2.77
CA ASP A 794 38.80 14.97 -3.94
C ASP A 794 39.94 15.93 -3.56
N LEU A 795 39.83 16.60 -2.40
CA LEU A 795 40.96 17.43 -1.85
C LEU A 795 42.23 16.60 -1.61
N ALA A 796 42.07 15.43 -1.01
CA ALA A 796 43.18 14.55 -0.71
C ALA A 796 43.88 14.02 -1.98
N GLU A 797 43.09 13.67 -3.00
CA GLU A 797 43.57 13.24 -4.33
C GLU A 797 44.37 14.41 -4.99
N TRP A 798 43.86 15.62 -4.90
CA TRP A 798 44.57 16.82 -5.39
C TRP A 798 45.89 17.06 -4.64
N LEU A 799 45.87 17.06 -3.28
CA LEU A 799 47.04 17.23 -2.45
C LEU A 799 48.14 16.20 -2.78
N ARG A 800 47.75 14.89 -2.93
CA ARG A 800 48.69 13.84 -3.29
C ARG A 800 49.33 14.07 -4.66
N ARG A 801 48.55 14.48 -5.66
CA ARG A 801 49.04 14.80 -7.01
C ARG A 801 50.05 15.96 -6.99
N ARG A 802 49.85 16.91 -6.04
CA ARG A 802 50.80 18.04 -5.77
C ARG A 802 51.96 17.63 -4.85
N ARG A 803 52.13 16.31 -4.53
CA ARG A 803 53.14 15.77 -3.64
C ARG A 803 53.07 16.27 -2.18
N ARG A 804 51.95 16.83 -1.74
CA ARG A 804 51.70 17.28 -0.35
C ARG A 804 51.05 16.14 0.47
N ILE A 805 51.76 14.99 0.53
CA ILE A 805 51.26 13.72 1.09
C ILE A 805 50.90 13.87 2.58
N ALA A 806 51.71 14.61 3.36
CA ALA A 806 51.47 14.80 4.78
C ALA A 806 50.10 15.48 5.04
N GLU A 807 49.72 16.43 4.22
CA GLU A 807 48.45 17.15 4.31
C GLU A 807 47.28 16.35 3.78
N ALA A 808 47.53 15.42 2.86
CA ALA A 808 46.47 14.53 2.33
C ALA A 808 45.97 13.48 3.35
N ARG A 809 46.80 13.14 4.36
CA ARG A 809 46.51 12.09 5.34
C ARG A 809 45.25 12.34 6.15
N GLY A 810 45.10 13.54 6.71
CA GLY A 810 43.92 13.90 7.51
C GLY A 810 42.62 13.75 6.73
N PRO A 811 42.47 14.42 5.58
CA PRO A 811 41.26 14.30 4.74
C PRO A 811 40.99 12.89 4.28
N LEU A 812 42.01 12.08 3.94
CA LEU A 812 41.79 10.67 3.55
C LEU A 812 41.26 9.81 4.71
N THR A 813 41.81 10.00 5.90
CA THR A 813 41.36 9.26 7.08
C THR A 813 39.92 9.59 7.41
N GLU A 814 39.58 10.88 7.46
CA GLU A 814 38.22 11.33 7.73
C GLU A 814 37.21 10.85 6.67
N ALA A 815 37.56 10.97 5.38
CA ALA A 815 36.73 10.47 4.29
C ALA A 815 36.46 8.98 4.42
N LEU A 816 37.49 8.19 4.70
CA LEU A 816 37.37 6.72 4.84
C LEU A 816 36.49 6.32 6.03
N GLU A 817 36.63 7.01 7.17
CA GLU A 817 35.78 6.80 8.34
C GLU A 817 34.30 7.06 8.03
N ILE A 818 34.01 8.17 7.35
CA ILE A 818 32.63 8.50 6.96
C ILE A 818 32.09 7.47 5.97
N PHE A 819 32.83 7.10 4.91
CA PHE A 819 32.39 6.10 3.94
C PHE A 819 32.16 4.72 4.57
N ARG A 820 32.99 4.31 5.54
CA ARG A 820 32.80 3.06 6.30
C ARG A 820 31.52 3.09 7.12
N ARG A 821 31.27 4.18 7.84
CA ARG A 821 30.06 4.37 8.64
C ARG A 821 28.79 4.30 7.77
N LEU A 822 28.86 4.83 6.55
CA LEU A 822 27.75 4.82 5.58
C LEU A 822 27.60 3.49 4.82
N GLY A 823 28.64 2.65 4.82
CA GLY A 823 28.67 1.44 4.00
C GLY A 823 28.85 1.70 2.51
N ALA A 824 29.44 2.82 2.11
CA ALA A 824 29.66 3.26 0.73
C ALA A 824 30.85 2.52 0.08
N ARG A 825 30.67 1.24 -0.23
CA ARG A 825 31.75 0.32 -0.67
C ARG A 825 32.60 0.85 -1.83
N PRO A 826 32.05 1.37 -2.94
CA PRO A 826 32.87 1.87 -4.04
C PRO A 826 33.79 3.01 -3.64
N TRP A 827 33.30 3.90 -2.78
CA TRP A 827 34.10 5.04 -2.28
C TRP A 827 35.11 4.62 -1.20
N ILE A 828 34.79 3.59 -0.39
CA ILE A 828 35.76 2.97 0.51
C ILE A 828 36.96 2.43 -0.30
N GLU A 829 36.71 1.70 -1.38
CA GLU A 829 37.75 1.13 -2.24
C GLU A 829 38.58 2.23 -2.92
N ARG A 830 37.92 3.29 -3.41
CA ARG A 830 38.61 4.45 -3.99
C ARG A 830 39.47 5.18 -2.94
N ALA A 831 38.97 5.46 -1.75
CA ALA A 831 39.70 6.08 -0.67
C ALA A 831 40.89 5.23 -0.19
N ARG A 832 40.70 3.89 -0.15
CA ARG A 832 41.79 2.94 0.13
C ARG A 832 42.87 2.96 -0.95
N ALA A 833 42.52 3.02 -2.21
CA ALA A 833 43.45 3.12 -3.32
C ALA A 833 44.27 4.40 -3.22
N GLU A 834 43.66 5.53 -2.94
CA GLU A 834 44.34 6.81 -2.72
C GLU A 834 45.23 6.81 -1.46
N SER A 835 44.81 6.15 -0.38
CA SER A 835 45.58 5.98 0.83
C SER A 835 46.84 5.16 0.59
N ARG A 836 46.75 4.03 -0.12
CA ARG A 836 47.94 3.26 -0.53
C ARG A 836 48.87 4.06 -1.40
N ALA A 837 48.34 4.84 -2.36
CA ALA A 837 49.12 5.71 -3.22
C ALA A 837 49.78 6.87 -2.44
N ALA A 838 49.27 7.25 -1.29
CA ALA A 838 49.83 8.23 -0.36
C ALA A 838 50.80 7.59 0.67
N GLY A 839 51.08 6.27 0.59
CA GLY A 839 51.98 5.59 1.53
C GLY A 839 51.41 5.47 2.95
N LEU A 840 50.09 5.44 3.07
CA LEU A 840 49.42 5.18 4.35
C LEU A 840 49.15 3.69 4.48
N ASP A 841 49.81 3.04 5.44
CA ASP A 841 49.44 1.67 5.86
C ASP A 841 48.13 1.75 6.63
N ILE A 842 47.05 1.42 5.93
CA ILE A 842 45.77 1.17 6.59
C ILE A 842 45.80 -0.31 6.97
N THR A 843 46.20 -0.58 8.20
CA THR A 843 46.00 -1.88 8.82
C THR A 843 44.49 -2.14 8.83
N ASP A 844 44.04 -3.12 8.07
CA ASP A 844 42.68 -3.64 8.13
C ASP A 844 42.43 -4.10 9.57
N ALA A 845 41.57 -3.40 10.29
CA ALA A 845 40.86 -4.03 11.38
C ALA A 845 40.20 -5.29 10.79
N ALA A 846 40.30 -6.42 11.50
CA ALA A 846 39.86 -7.73 11.06
C ALA A 846 38.51 -7.65 10.26
N PRO A 847 38.37 -8.47 9.20
CA PRO A 847 37.14 -8.42 8.38
C PRO A 847 35.94 -8.50 9.30
N ASP A 848 35.06 -7.53 9.21
CA ASP A 848 33.83 -7.50 9.99
C ASP A 848 33.12 -8.82 9.67
N ALA A 849 33.09 -9.74 10.65
CA ALA A 849 32.49 -11.06 10.49
C ALA A 849 31.03 -10.96 10.02
N LEU A 850 30.43 -9.77 10.17
CA LEU A 850 29.08 -9.46 9.70
C LEU A 850 29.01 -9.06 8.22
N ALA A 851 30.14 -8.78 7.56
CA ALA A 851 30.13 -8.27 6.18
C ALA A 851 29.62 -9.30 5.14
N GLU A 852 29.64 -10.59 5.48
CA GLU A 852 29.08 -11.66 4.63
C GLU A 852 27.56 -11.87 4.81
N LEU A 853 26.95 -11.17 5.76
CA LEU A 853 25.54 -11.26 6.05
C LEU A 853 24.75 -10.19 5.30
N THR A 854 23.51 -10.56 4.90
CA THR A 854 22.57 -9.54 4.39
C THR A 854 22.22 -8.54 5.49
N PRO A 855 21.82 -7.31 5.17
CA PRO A 855 21.45 -6.30 6.16
C PRO A 855 20.43 -6.82 7.19
N GLN A 856 19.43 -7.56 6.74
CA GLN A 856 18.42 -8.18 7.61
C GLN A 856 19.04 -9.25 8.52
N GLN A 857 19.95 -10.08 8.02
CA GLN A 857 20.68 -11.05 8.83
C GLN A 857 21.57 -10.36 9.86
N GLN A 858 22.25 -9.26 9.48
CA GLN A 858 23.06 -8.46 10.42
C GLN A 858 22.21 -7.91 11.57
N GLN A 859 21.05 -7.37 11.26
CA GLN A 859 20.14 -6.79 12.24
C GLN A 859 19.62 -7.86 13.22
N ILE A 860 19.21 -9.02 12.70
CA ILE A 860 18.78 -10.17 13.49
C ILE A 860 19.91 -10.66 14.40
N VAL A 861 21.13 -10.81 13.85
CA VAL A 861 22.32 -11.23 14.58
C VAL A 861 22.69 -10.25 15.70
N ARG A 862 22.65 -8.93 15.44
CA ARG A 862 22.91 -7.91 16.45
C ARG A 862 21.88 -7.95 17.59
N LEU A 863 20.62 -8.13 17.29
CA LEU A 863 19.58 -8.26 18.31
C LEU A 863 19.68 -9.55 19.10
N ALA A 864 20.06 -10.66 18.42
CA ALA A 864 20.30 -11.94 19.07
C ALA A 864 21.53 -11.92 19.98
N ALA A 865 22.60 -11.21 19.60
CA ALA A 865 23.80 -10.98 20.43
C ALA A 865 23.48 -10.17 21.71
N ARG A 866 22.51 -9.26 21.65
CA ARG A 866 21.97 -8.53 22.81
C ARG A 866 21.05 -9.37 23.72
N GLY A 867 20.87 -10.65 23.42
CA GLY A 867 20.09 -11.57 24.26
C GLY A 867 18.58 -11.60 23.99
N LEU A 868 18.07 -10.89 22.97
CA LEU A 868 16.63 -10.92 22.65
C LEU A 868 16.23 -12.31 22.15
N THR A 869 15.05 -12.80 22.55
CA THR A 869 14.49 -14.05 22.03
C THR A 869 14.07 -13.91 20.56
N ASN A 870 13.92 -15.03 19.82
CA ASN A 870 13.43 -14.96 18.42
C ASN A 870 12.05 -14.29 18.34
N ARG A 871 11.21 -14.46 19.35
CA ARG A 871 9.91 -13.80 19.45
C ARG A 871 10.08 -12.28 19.61
N ALA A 872 10.95 -11.82 20.52
CA ALA A 872 11.22 -10.39 20.71
C ALA A 872 11.90 -9.74 19.49
N ILE A 873 12.75 -10.48 18.76
CA ILE A 873 13.35 -10.04 17.50
C ILE A 873 12.28 -9.94 16.42
N GLY A 874 11.41 -10.94 16.33
CA GLY A 874 10.29 -10.95 15.39
C GLY A 874 9.34 -9.76 15.60
N GLU A 875 9.01 -9.47 16.84
CA GLU A 875 8.20 -8.30 17.23
C GLU A 875 8.85 -6.98 16.81
N LYS A 876 10.19 -6.90 16.93
CA LYS A 876 10.94 -5.67 16.64
C LYS A 876 11.21 -5.47 15.15
N LEU A 877 11.32 -6.54 14.37
CA LEU A 877 11.65 -6.53 12.94
C LEU A 877 10.47 -6.91 12.05
N PHE A 878 9.29 -7.09 12.62
CA PHE A 878 8.07 -7.49 11.91
C PHE A 878 8.23 -8.81 11.13
N LEU A 879 8.89 -9.80 11.78
CA LEU A 879 9.12 -11.14 11.24
C LEU A 879 8.48 -12.20 12.13
N SER A 880 8.14 -13.36 11.54
CA SER A 880 7.75 -14.51 12.36
C SER A 880 8.96 -15.01 13.18
N PRO A 881 8.76 -15.58 14.39
CA PRO A 881 9.86 -16.18 15.16
C PRO A 881 10.61 -17.27 14.38
N ARG A 882 9.94 -17.97 13.46
CA ARG A 882 10.50 -19.00 12.58
C ARG A 882 11.39 -18.39 11.50
N THR A 883 10.95 -17.29 10.90
CA THR A 883 11.76 -16.53 9.93
C THR A 883 13.04 -16.02 10.59
N VAL A 884 12.96 -15.50 11.83
CA VAL A 884 14.13 -15.11 12.63
C VAL A 884 15.04 -16.31 12.87
N SER A 885 14.49 -17.47 13.23
CA SER A 885 15.25 -18.71 13.42
C SER A 885 15.95 -19.14 12.15
N SER A 886 15.27 -19.10 11.00
CA SER A 886 15.84 -19.44 9.67
C SER A 886 16.99 -18.51 9.30
N HIS A 887 16.83 -17.19 9.52
CA HIS A 887 17.92 -16.22 9.30
C HIS A 887 19.13 -16.50 10.20
N LEU A 888 18.93 -16.76 11.47
CA LEU A 888 20.01 -17.11 12.40
C LEU A 888 20.72 -18.39 11.97
N TYR A 889 19.97 -19.42 11.61
CA TYR A 889 20.52 -20.69 11.14
C TYR A 889 21.40 -20.52 9.88
N ARG A 890 20.97 -19.71 8.92
CA ARG A 890 21.73 -19.38 7.70
C ARG A 890 22.93 -18.46 7.98
N SER A 891 22.89 -17.68 9.07
CA SER A 891 23.98 -16.77 9.45
C SER A 891 25.11 -17.48 10.20
N PHE A 892 24.82 -18.49 11.00
CA PHE A 892 25.83 -19.17 11.83
C PHE A 892 27.01 -19.74 11.04
N PRO A 893 26.80 -20.45 9.91
CA PRO A 893 27.95 -20.94 9.09
C PRO A 893 28.78 -19.79 8.50
N LYS A 894 28.14 -18.67 8.13
CA LYS A 894 28.83 -17.50 7.58
C LYS A 894 29.67 -16.77 8.63
N LEU A 895 29.24 -16.83 9.89
CA LEU A 895 29.94 -16.27 11.05
C LEU A 895 30.96 -17.22 11.67
N GLY A 896 31.05 -18.46 11.17
CA GLY A 896 31.95 -19.48 11.74
C GLY A 896 31.55 -19.93 13.14
N ILE A 897 30.27 -19.80 13.54
CA ILE A 897 29.75 -20.20 14.85
C ILE A 897 28.76 -21.33 14.74
N THR A 898 28.59 -22.07 15.85
CA THR A 898 27.69 -23.23 15.92
C THR A 898 26.55 -23.03 16.94
N ALA A 899 26.65 -22.02 17.79
CA ALA A 899 25.70 -21.79 18.86
C ALA A 899 25.39 -20.28 19.00
N ARG A 900 24.15 -19.97 19.37
CA ARG A 900 23.68 -18.59 19.60
C ARG A 900 24.48 -17.85 20.66
N SER A 901 24.94 -18.54 21.72
CA SER A 901 25.75 -17.95 22.79
C SER A 901 27.05 -17.31 22.29
N GLN A 902 27.61 -17.83 21.19
CA GLN A 902 28.84 -17.33 20.59
C GLN A 902 28.68 -15.97 19.87
N LEU A 903 27.41 -15.58 19.60
CA LEU A 903 27.14 -14.26 18.98
C LEU A 903 27.58 -13.10 19.88
N ARG A 904 27.51 -13.25 21.20
CA ARG A 904 27.90 -12.22 22.15
C ARG A 904 29.40 -12.00 22.13
N ASP A 905 30.16 -13.09 22.17
CA ASP A 905 31.63 -13.07 22.15
C ASP A 905 32.19 -12.49 20.85
N LEU A 906 31.47 -12.70 19.74
CA LEU A 906 31.82 -12.19 18.40
C LEU A 906 31.60 -10.68 18.28
N MET A 907 30.73 -10.10 19.11
CA MET A 907 30.33 -8.68 19.06
C MET A 907 30.97 -7.82 20.16
N GLU A 908 31.56 -8.41 21.20
CA GLU A 908 32.34 -7.71 22.21
C GLU A 908 33.82 -7.66 21.79
N PRO A 909 34.46 -6.48 21.65
CA PRO A 909 35.89 -6.43 21.40
C PRO A 909 36.63 -7.08 22.56
N PRO A 910 37.75 -7.81 22.33
CA PRO A 910 38.49 -8.41 23.43
C PRO A 910 38.98 -7.28 24.37
N LEU A 911 38.60 -7.39 25.63
CA LEU A 911 39.13 -6.53 26.69
C LEU A 911 40.69 -6.61 26.65
N ALA A 912 41.29 -5.47 26.38
CA ALA A 912 42.75 -5.33 26.45
C ALA A 912 43.18 -5.75 27.87
N THR A 913 43.86 -6.87 27.98
CA THR A 913 44.55 -7.30 29.20
C THR A 913 45.57 -6.24 29.57
N ALA A 914 45.23 -5.44 30.57
CA ALA A 914 46.19 -4.57 31.21
C ALA A 914 47.24 -5.50 31.90
N THR A 915 48.37 -5.67 31.31
CA THR A 915 49.59 -6.17 31.96
C THR A 915 50.01 -5.14 32.97
N HIS A 916 49.70 -5.39 34.24
CA HIS A 916 50.50 -4.84 35.33
C HIS A 916 51.91 -5.41 35.19
N GLN A 917 52.90 -4.55 34.97
CA GLN A 917 54.30 -4.75 35.40
C GLN A 917 54.60 -3.69 36.42
N GLU A 918 55.24 -4.21 37.50
CA GLU A 918 55.77 -3.55 38.68
C GLU A 918 56.63 -2.29 38.41
#